data_7807d002fda84db2b7a7f0381d82b4f2
#
_entry.id   7807d002fda84db2b7a7f0381d82b4f2
#
_cell.length_a   1.000
_cell.length_b   1.000
_cell.length_c   1.000
_cell.angle_alpha   90.00
_cell.angle_beta   90.00
_cell.angle_gamma   90.00
#
_symmetry.space_group_name_H-M   'P 1'
#
loop_
_entity.id
_entity.type
_entity.pdbx_description
1 polymer ?
#
loop_
_entity_poly.entity_id
_entity_poly.type
_entity_poly.pdbx_seq_one_letter_code
_entity_poly.pdbx_strand_id
1 'polypeptide(L)'
;MDLILCHTTADFDTLGAAVGLSRLHPGSRIVLAGGAHAAVRDFLALHRDEYALIERRAVNPDQIRTIAVVDTQVRDRLGAVAEWLALPDITIAVYDHHLGVESDIAATQRQVEAVGATTTLMVEQLQAQQLTPTAAEATVMALGIHVDTGSLTFDQTTARDARALAWLMEQGASLRAIAHYAEPGLAPALQPLLTTALQCLQTETVRGSTIGWIILTLDSFVPGLSSLASHLMQLTDVDALLLAGHYAKKAAESIGADEPSDRKRLDERALTVIGRSRIDGTDLNVLFQSIGGGGHPRAASVNLHRVNPEATLAQLVTQLRAQIPQPLTARALMSSPVRTIRPETSIAEAQRLLLRYGHSGLSIVDKAGQLLGIISRRDLDLALHHGFSHAPVKGYMTTNLKTIAPDTSLPAIEALMVTYNIGRLPVLDQGSLVGIVTRTDVLRQLHRQDGEQRSGGAEEDRGKRKHSNVELLPSKLRSTSGKPKALLAALRHCLKPELWQVLSAAAAEAEQQGWHLYLVGGAVRDLLLAIAGTAHQEELLLEDVDLVVDGFHQAATVGAGVALAAALQAHYPTARLEIHGKFQTAALLWHNDPVLKSLWVDFATARTEFYPYPAANPEVEASSIQQDLYRRDFTINAMAIRLTEPGVGELLDFFGGLLDLQAKQIRVLHANSFIEDPTRIYRAVRFATRLGFQLDAQTDGYIRYAIASGVYVQSQAQQRHRQPSQEPAVTPALQTRLKAELKYIFQSPYWQPALQTLADLGALQCIHPTLAMDTDVWRQLRWVDRGLKWLKRQKAGATSKLHSSAFCPSLLSFPPTWLALLEVLLAHLAPEHRSAVAINLQLPIDSTERLQQLETAQGTLTAALSACQHPSEIVRWLKPYDSWLLVLIAVRSGRSTLAMNKAGSPRRKIWQYLTRWLAIKPPLDGNDLKALGYQPGPQFKAILEALTAATLDGVLSSRAEAEAFVAERFGEG
;
A
#
# COMPACT_ATOMS: atom_id res chain seq x y z
N MET A 1 -6.24 50.94 18.83
CA MET A 1 -7.36 50.31 18.07
C MET A 1 -6.76 49.17 17.28
N ASP A 2 -7.41 48.02 17.27
CA ASP A 2 -6.97 46.85 16.50
C ASP A 2 -7.89 46.72 15.29
N LEU A 3 -7.29 46.60 14.09
CA LEU A 3 -8.01 46.59 12.83
C LEU A 3 -7.79 45.28 12.08
N ILE A 4 -8.83 44.82 11.40
CA ILE A 4 -8.80 43.71 10.47
C ILE A 4 -9.12 44.28 9.09
N LEU A 5 -8.15 44.21 8.18
CA LEU A 5 -8.26 44.76 6.84
C LEU A 5 -8.66 43.65 5.83
N CYS A 6 -9.74 43.91 5.14
CA CYS A 6 -10.21 43.14 3.99
C CYS A 6 -9.70 43.77 2.70
N HIS A 7 -9.48 42.98 1.65
CA HIS A 7 -9.10 43.52 0.35
C HIS A 7 -10.25 44.27 -0.38
N THR A 8 -9.93 45.03 -1.43
CA THR A 8 -10.86 45.97 -2.10
C THR A 8 -12.08 45.33 -2.75
N THR A 9 -12.04 44.03 -3.03
CA THR A 9 -13.15 43.27 -3.60
C THR A 9 -13.58 42.14 -2.67
N ALA A 10 -13.61 42.42 -1.36
CA ALA A 10 -13.88 41.40 -0.33
C ALA A 10 -15.02 40.47 -0.70
N ASP A 11 -14.76 39.18 -0.74
CA ASP A 11 -15.70 38.11 -0.92
C ASP A 11 -16.15 37.48 0.40
N PHE A 12 -16.82 36.34 0.37
CA PHE A 12 -17.29 35.72 1.61
C PHE A 12 -16.16 35.07 2.40
N ASP A 13 -15.06 34.63 1.78
CA ASP A 13 -13.92 34.08 2.53
C ASP A 13 -13.21 35.20 3.30
N THR A 14 -12.94 36.33 2.62
CA THR A 14 -12.39 37.51 3.24
C THR A 14 -13.26 37.98 4.42
N LEU A 15 -14.58 38.08 4.25
CA LEU A 15 -15.50 38.51 5.30
C LEU A 15 -15.60 37.50 6.45
N GLY A 16 -15.70 36.19 6.12
CA GLY A 16 -15.75 35.09 7.10
C GLY A 16 -14.49 35.01 7.94
N ALA A 17 -13.32 35.11 7.30
CA ALA A 17 -12.05 35.18 7.99
C ALA A 17 -11.93 36.39 8.91
N ALA A 18 -12.37 37.58 8.45
CA ALA A 18 -12.36 38.79 9.27
C ALA A 18 -13.30 38.69 10.47
N VAL A 19 -14.49 38.12 10.31
CA VAL A 19 -15.44 37.89 11.41
C VAL A 19 -14.89 36.87 12.40
N GLY A 20 -14.34 35.74 11.93
CA GLY A 20 -13.68 34.75 12.78
C GLY A 20 -12.54 35.36 13.59
N LEU A 21 -11.70 36.16 12.94
CA LEU A 21 -10.59 36.84 13.60
C LEU A 21 -11.06 37.90 14.61
N SER A 22 -12.18 38.64 14.34
CA SER A 22 -12.75 39.59 15.29
C SER A 22 -13.29 38.88 16.54
N ARG A 23 -13.72 37.64 16.42
CA ARG A 23 -14.13 36.80 17.54
C ARG A 23 -12.95 36.32 18.37
N LEU A 24 -11.80 36.01 17.72
CA LEU A 24 -10.54 35.66 18.38
C LEU A 24 -9.92 36.86 19.13
N HIS A 25 -10.11 38.08 18.60
CA HIS A 25 -9.59 39.32 19.17
C HIS A 25 -10.73 40.32 19.51
N PRO A 26 -11.40 40.13 20.66
CA PRO A 26 -12.52 41.00 21.05
C PRO A 26 -12.11 42.47 21.13
N GLY A 27 -12.89 43.34 20.51
CA GLY A 27 -12.62 44.77 20.40
C GLY A 27 -11.96 45.24 19.12
N SER A 28 -11.47 44.31 18.28
CA SER A 28 -11.01 44.64 16.93
C SER A 28 -12.16 45.10 16.03
N ARG A 29 -11.83 45.88 14.98
CA ARG A 29 -12.80 46.38 13.99
C ARG A 29 -12.44 45.94 12.58
N ILE A 30 -13.43 45.54 11.81
CA ILE A 30 -13.29 45.09 10.43
C ILE A 30 -13.45 46.26 9.47
N VAL A 31 -12.47 46.45 8.59
CA VAL A 31 -12.47 47.52 7.59
C VAL A 31 -12.53 46.91 6.20
N LEU A 32 -13.59 47.20 5.44
CA LEU A 32 -13.70 46.87 4.01
C LEU A 32 -12.97 47.99 3.22
N ALA A 33 -11.82 47.67 2.65
CA ALA A 33 -10.86 48.65 2.12
C ALA A 33 -11.37 49.49 0.92
N GLY A 34 -12.16 48.89 0.06
CA GLY A 34 -12.65 49.56 -1.15
C GLY A 34 -14.04 49.14 -1.57
N GLY A 35 -14.68 48.31 -0.76
CA GLY A 35 -16.01 47.75 -1.09
C GLY A 35 -16.04 46.21 -0.85
N ALA A 36 -16.99 45.57 -1.48
CA ALA A 36 -17.14 44.11 -1.42
C ALA A 36 -17.74 43.58 -2.73
N HIS A 37 -17.57 42.31 -2.96
CA HIS A 37 -18.25 41.58 -4.03
C HIS A 37 -19.78 41.77 -3.98
N ALA A 38 -20.48 41.75 -5.10
CA ALA A 38 -21.92 42.00 -5.15
C ALA A 38 -22.72 41.17 -4.13
N ALA A 39 -22.48 39.87 -4.08
CA ALA A 39 -23.15 38.95 -3.16
C ALA A 39 -22.89 39.29 -1.67
N VAL A 40 -21.68 39.76 -1.32
CA VAL A 40 -21.34 40.20 0.04
C VAL A 40 -22.03 41.51 0.37
N ARG A 41 -22.17 42.43 -0.59
CA ARG A 41 -22.95 43.67 -0.41
C ARG A 41 -24.43 43.42 -0.14
N ASP A 42 -25.01 42.49 -0.94
CA ASP A 42 -26.41 42.10 -0.78
C ASP A 42 -26.63 41.42 0.57
N PHE A 43 -25.70 40.59 1.02
CA PHE A 43 -25.71 39.99 2.34
C PHE A 43 -25.60 41.07 3.46
N LEU A 44 -24.64 41.95 3.36
CA LEU A 44 -24.41 42.99 4.35
C LEU A 44 -25.50 44.05 4.36
N ALA A 45 -26.28 44.19 3.29
CA ALA A 45 -27.45 45.10 3.32
C ALA A 45 -28.48 44.69 4.38
N LEU A 46 -28.53 43.40 4.75
CA LEU A 46 -29.44 42.87 5.76
C LEU A 46 -28.75 42.52 7.10
N HIS A 47 -27.45 42.23 7.07
CA HIS A 47 -26.74 41.62 8.21
C HIS A 47 -25.59 42.48 8.76
N ARG A 48 -25.43 43.72 8.28
CA ARG A 48 -24.27 44.58 8.63
C ARG A 48 -24.08 44.76 10.13
N ASP A 49 -25.17 44.94 10.86
CA ASP A 49 -25.17 45.29 12.28
C ASP A 49 -24.77 44.11 13.20
N GLU A 50 -24.69 42.90 12.60
CA GLU A 50 -24.29 41.68 13.32
C GLU A 50 -22.76 41.57 13.46
N TYR A 51 -22.00 42.40 12.74
CA TYR A 51 -20.54 42.30 12.65
C TYR A 51 -19.84 43.60 13.09
N ALA A 52 -18.61 43.51 13.59
CA ALA A 52 -17.80 44.62 14.10
C ALA A 52 -17.23 45.51 12.97
N LEU A 53 -18.03 45.88 11.97
CA LEU A 53 -17.61 46.70 10.84
C LEU A 53 -17.44 48.16 11.22
N ILE A 54 -16.39 48.83 10.70
CA ILE A 54 -16.15 50.26 10.81
C ILE A 54 -15.84 50.85 9.42
N GLU A 55 -16.32 52.05 9.15
CA GLU A 55 -15.98 52.73 7.90
C GLU A 55 -14.56 53.32 7.99
N ARG A 56 -13.82 53.26 6.86
CA ARG A 56 -12.47 53.83 6.77
C ARG A 56 -12.38 55.26 7.32
N ARG A 57 -13.31 56.10 6.97
CA ARG A 57 -13.36 57.51 7.40
C ARG A 57 -13.56 57.70 8.92
N ALA A 58 -14.05 56.71 9.62
CA ALA A 58 -14.23 56.73 11.07
C ALA A 58 -13.00 56.21 11.85
N VAL A 59 -11.97 55.72 11.15
CA VAL A 59 -10.71 55.27 11.74
C VAL A 59 -9.76 56.45 11.92
N ASN A 60 -9.27 56.66 13.14
CA ASN A 60 -8.17 57.59 13.43
C ASN A 60 -6.82 56.84 13.32
N PRO A 61 -5.95 57.14 12.33
CA PRO A 61 -4.69 56.42 12.11
C PRO A 61 -3.75 56.44 13.32
N ASP A 62 -3.74 57.54 14.11
CA ASP A 62 -2.85 57.69 15.28
C ASP A 62 -3.22 56.70 16.43
N GLN A 63 -4.39 56.11 16.39
CA GLN A 63 -4.86 55.16 17.39
C GLN A 63 -4.69 53.72 17.00
N ILE A 64 -4.19 53.44 15.80
CA ILE A 64 -3.96 52.07 15.32
C ILE A 64 -2.76 51.48 16.07
N ARG A 65 -2.93 50.26 16.61
CA ARG A 65 -1.88 49.49 17.29
C ARG A 65 -1.54 48.21 16.56
N THR A 66 -2.59 47.54 16.09
CA THR A 66 -2.45 46.23 15.44
C THR A 66 -3.25 46.23 14.16
N ILE A 67 -2.66 45.68 13.10
CA ILE A 67 -3.34 45.44 11.84
C ILE A 67 -3.25 43.96 11.51
N ALA A 68 -4.37 43.33 11.29
CA ALA A 68 -4.44 42.02 10.72
C ALA A 68 -4.98 42.10 9.27
N VAL A 69 -4.29 41.51 8.33
CA VAL A 69 -4.70 41.41 6.93
C VAL A 69 -5.20 39.98 6.68
N VAL A 70 -6.36 39.82 6.08
CA VAL A 70 -6.96 38.52 5.82
C VAL A 70 -7.15 38.33 4.31
N ASP A 71 -6.91 37.11 3.86
CA ASP A 71 -7.18 36.62 2.52
C ASP A 71 -6.42 37.36 1.41
N THR A 72 -5.30 37.92 1.75
CA THR A 72 -4.35 38.49 0.77
C THR A 72 -2.98 38.71 1.38
N GLN A 73 -1.95 38.61 0.57
CA GLN A 73 -0.56 38.90 0.87
C GLN A 73 -0.03 40.10 0.07
N VAL A 74 -0.88 40.71 -0.77
CA VAL A 74 -0.49 41.77 -1.71
C VAL A 74 -1.02 43.12 -1.26
N ARG A 75 -0.13 44.07 -1.06
CA ARG A 75 -0.43 45.44 -0.57
C ARG A 75 -1.42 46.17 -1.49
N ASP A 76 -1.25 46.09 -2.80
CA ASP A 76 -2.10 46.79 -3.76
C ASP A 76 -3.58 46.35 -3.70
N ARG A 77 -3.87 45.11 -3.27
CA ARG A 77 -5.22 44.64 -3.04
C ARG A 77 -5.94 45.33 -1.88
N LEU A 78 -5.19 45.99 -0.99
CA LEU A 78 -5.78 46.75 0.12
C LEU A 78 -6.18 48.16 -0.29
N GLY A 79 -5.84 48.63 -1.45
CA GLY A 79 -6.18 49.96 -1.95
C GLY A 79 -5.73 51.10 -1.00
N ALA A 80 -6.61 52.04 -0.76
CA ALA A 80 -6.27 53.25 0.03
C ALA A 80 -5.95 52.98 1.51
N VAL A 81 -6.31 51.82 2.10
CA VAL A 81 -5.93 51.50 3.50
C VAL A 81 -4.52 50.87 3.61
N ALA A 82 -3.88 50.57 2.50
CA ALA A 82 -2.50 50.10 2.46
C ALA A 82 -1.50 51.09 3.03
N GLU A 83 -1.84 52.40 3.06
CA GLU A 83 -1.02 53.45 3.68
C GLU A 83 -0.84 53.21 5.19
N TRP A 84 -1.81 52.57 5.88
CA TRP A 84 -1.75 52.29 7.32
C TRP A 84 -0.71 51.24 7.67
N LEU A 85 -0.29 50.41 6.73
CA LEU A 85 0.78 49.44 6.95
C LEU A 85 2.17 50.08 7.14
N ALA A 86 2.33 51.34 6.79
CA ALA A 86 3.56 52.09 6.93
C ALA A 86 3.62 52.93 8.22
N LEU A 87 2.59 52.88 9.07
CA LEU A 87 2.57 53.61 10.35
C LEU A 87 3.65 53.12 11.30
N PRO A 88 4.27 53.99 12.13
CA PRO A 88 5.26 53.55 13.10
C PRO A 88 4.61 52.78 14.25
N ASP A 89 5.36 51.90 14.88
CA ASP A 89 5.02 51.14 16.08
C ASP A 89 3.75 50.27 16.01
N ILE A 90 3.36 49.83 14.82
CA ILE A 90 2.26 48.91 14.63
C ILE A 90 2.72 47.45 14.50
N THR A 91 1.90 46.54 15.00
CA THR A 91 2.08 45.08 14.76
C THR A 91 1.22 44.64 13.59
N ILE A 92 1.81 43.95 12.62
CA ILE A 92 1.09 43.49 11.44
C ILE A 92 1.07 41.96 11.44
N ALA A 93 -0.13 41.37 11.28
CA ALA A 93 -0.34 39.96 11.07
C ALA A 93 -1.00 39.70 9.70
N VAL A 94 -0.62 38.64 9.03
CA VAL A 94 -1.23 38.21 7.75
C VAL A 94 -1.74 36.80 7.88
N TYR A 95 -3.00 36.56 7.47
CA TYR A 95 -3.67 35.29 7.42
C TYR A 95 -4.16 35.04 6.01
N ASP A 96 -3.72 33.95 5.37
CA ASP A 96 -4.04 33.65 3.97
C ASP A 96 -3.97 32.16 3.65
N HIS A 97 -4.58 31.73 2.57
CA HIS A 97 -4.50 30.36 2.06
C HIS A 97 -3.83 30.27 0.68
N HIS A 98 -3.53 31.39 0.05
CA HIS A 98 -2.91 31.46 -1.28
C HIS A 98 -1.42 31.12 -1.20
N LEU A 99 -1.06 29.87 -1.54
CA LEU A 99 0.34 29.44 -1.64
C LEU A 99 0.96 29.93 -2.96
N GLY A 100 2.24 30.28 -2.92
CA GLY A 100 2.98 30.70 -4.12
C GLY A 100 2.82 32.17 -4.51
N VAL A 101 2.15 32.98 -3.69
CA VAL A 101 2.12 34.43 -3.81
C VAL A 101 3.27 35.02 -2.99
N GLU A 102 4.18 35.78 -3.62
CA GLU A 102 5.20 36.53 -2.92
C GLU A 102 4.54 37.70 -2.20
N SER A 103 4.67 37.72 -0.88
CA SER A 103 4.08 38.78 -0.06
C SER A 103 4.95 40.03 -0.04
N ASP A 104 4.36 41.16 -0.36
CA ASP A 104 4.95 42.51 -0.27
C ASP A 104 4.58 43.24 1.02
N ILE A 105 3.87 42.53 1.95
CA ILE A 105 3.50 43.08 3.27
C ILE A 105 4.54 42.61 4.31
N ALA A 106 5.21 43.59 4.95
CA ALA A 106 6.16 43.34 6.04
C ALA A 106 5.39 42.99 7.34
N ALA A 107 5.01 41.71 7.51
CA ALA A 107 4.24 41.26 8.67
C ALA A 107 5.16 40.74 9.78
N THR A 108 4.80 41.04 11.04
CA THR A 108 5.44 40.49 12.25
C THR A 108 5.05 39.05 12.48
N GLN A 109 3.82 38.69 12.10
CA GLN A 109 3.26 37.34 12.17
C GLN A 109 2.62 37.00 10.84
N ARG A 110 2.91 35.77 10.34
CA ARG A 110 2.29 35.28 9.11
C ARG A 110 1.82 33.87 9.30
N GLN A 111 0.55 33.62 8.94
CA GLN A 111 -0.02 32.29 8.86
C GLN A 111 -0.62 32.09 7.47
N VAL A 112 0.10 31.34 6.62
CA VAL A 112 -0.32 30.98 5.27
C VAL A 112 -0.26 29.45 5.18
N GLU A 113 -1.39 28.80 4.97
CA GLU A 113 -1.49 27.35 4.98
C GLU A 113 -2.32 26.82 3.82
N ALA A 114 -2.02 25.58 3.39
CA ALA A 114 -2.76 24.88 2.35
C ALA A 114 -4.13 24.40 2.85
N VAL A 115 -5.14 25.25 2.73
CA VAL A 115 -6.55 24.97 2.99
C VAL A 115 -7.41 25.58 1.88
N GLY A 116 -8.65 25.17 1.78
CA GLY A 116 -9.59 25.66 0.75
C GLY A 116 -10.06 27.09 0.95
N ALA A 117 -9.99 27.61 2.18
CA ALA A 117 -10.43 28.97 2.54
C ALA A 117 -9.63 29.51 3.74
N THR A 118 -9.32 30.80 3.76
CA THR A 118 -8.70 31.49 4.89
C THR A 118 -9.58 31.39 6.16
N THR A 119 -10.88 31.38 5.97
CA THR A 119 -11.87 31.19 7.05
C THR A 119 -11.66 29.89 7.82
N THR A 120 -11.22 28.82 7.16
CA THR A 120 -10.92 27.53 7.81
C THR A 120 -9.85 27.68 8.89
N LEU A 121 -8.83 28.49 8.66
CA LEU A 121 -7.79 28.77 9.67
C LEU A 121 -8.36 29.47 10.91
N MET A 122 -9.29 30.37 10.72
CA MET A 122 -9.96 31.09 11.82
C MET A 122 -10.84 30.13 12.63
N VAL A 123 -11.58 29.26 11.97
CA VAL A 123 -12.41 28.24 12.63
C VAL A 123 -11.56 27.31 13.49
N GLU A 124 -10.42 26.83 12.97
CA GLU A 124 -9.51 25.98 13.75
C GLU A 124 -8.93 26.70 14.99
N GLN A 125 -8.63 28.00 14.87
CA GLN A 125 -8.17 28.77 16.01
C GLN A 125 -9.28 28.99 17.06
N LEU A 126 -10.53 29.23 16.63
CA LEU A 126 -11.69 29.29 17.50
C LEU A 126 -11.89 27.99 18.28
N GLN A 127 -11.80 26.87 17.59
CA GLN A 127 -11.87 25.52 18.20
C GLN A 127 -10.74 25.29 19.21
N ALA A 128 -9.51 25.62 18.85
CA ALA A 128 -8.35 25.50 19.74
C ALA A 128 -8.45 26.32 21.02
N GLN A 129 -9.07 27.50 20.93
CA GLN A 129 -9.30 28.41 22.08
C GLN A 129 -10.65 28.15 22.75
N GLN A 130 -11.45 27.20 22.30
CA GLN A 130 -12.78 26.88 22.82
C GLN A 130 -13.75 28.08 22.80
N LEU A 131 -13.61 28.93 21.78
CA LEU A 131 -14.49 30.10 21.59
C LEU A 131 -15.64 29.69 20.64
N THR A 132 -16.86 29.95 21.10
CA THR A 132 -18.07 29.67 20.31
C THR A 132 -18.54 30.92 19.57
N PRO A 133 -18.68 30.87 18.22
CA PRO A 133 -19.27 31.94 17.44
C PRO A 133 -20.79 32.02 17.67
N THR A 134 -21.39 33.18 17.43
CA THR A 134 -22.84 33.28 17.29
C THR A 134 -23.31 32.61 16.00
N ALA A 135 -24.60 32.30 15.89
CA ALA A 135 -25.17 31.73 14.68
C ALA A 135 -24.96 32.61 13.43
N ALA A 136 -24.95 33.91 13.56
CA ALA A 136 -24.66 34.85 12.48
C ALA A 136 -23.18 34.79 12.07
N GLU A 137 -22.26 34.80 13.03
CA GLU A 137 -20.82 34.61 12.78
C GLU A 137 -20.54 33.24 12.14
N ALA A 138 -21.14 32.19 12.67
CA ALA A 138 -21.01 30.84 12.09
C ALA A 138 -21.53 30.78 10.64
N THR A 139 -22.61 31.47 10.34
CA THR A 139 -23.21 31.50 8.99
C THR A 139 -22.29 32.18 7.98
N VAL A 140 -21.73 33.34 8.29
CA VAL A 140 -20.82 34.03 7.35
C VAL A 140 -19.50 33.29 7.17
N MET A 141 -18.96 32.70 8.24
CA MET A 141 -17.78 31.84 8.12
C MET A 141 -18.06 30.57 7.27
N ALA A 142 -19.22 29.96 7.42
CA ALA A 142 -19.62 28.83 6.57
C ALA A 142 -19.78 29.26 5.10
N LEU A 143 -20.35 30.45 4.84
CA LEU A 143 -20.42 31.02 3.49
C LEU A 143 -19.02 31.22 2.88
N GLY A 144 -18.05 31.71 3.65
CA GLY A 144 -16.66 31.83 3.20
C GLY A 144 -16.09 30.50 2.71
N ILE A 145 -16.19 29.48 3.54
CA ILE A 145 -15.69 28.16 3.17
C ILE A 145 -16.45 27.56 1.96
N HIS A 146 -17.79 27.70 1.91
CA HIS A 146 -18.59 27.19 0.79
C HIS A 146 -18.21 27.85 -0.53
N VAL A 147 -18.04 29.17 -0.55
CA VAL A 147 -17.77 29.91 -1.80
C VAL A 147 -16.38 29.57 -2.32
N ASP A 148 -15.35 29.58 -1.47
CA ASP A 148 -13.95 29.35 -1.89
C ASP A 148 -13.63 27.90 -2.19
N THR A 149 -14.38 26.96 -1.61
CA THR A 149 -14.23 25.52 -1.88
C THR A 149 -15.20 25.01 -2.94
N GLY A 150 -16.08 25.88 -3.50
CA GLY A 150 -17.17 25.45 -4.37
C GLY A 150 -18.04 24.39 -3.71
N SER A 151 -18.42 24.60 -2.45
CA SER A 151 -19.14 23.62 -1.64
C SER A 151 -18.39 22.27 -1.54
N LEU A 152 -17.08 22.33 -1.32
CA LEU A 152 -16.15 21.19 -1.19
C LEU A 152 -15.85 20.44 -2.49
N THR A 153 -16.09 21.04 -3.64
CA THR A 153 -15.86 20.38 -4.95
C THR A 153 -14.60 20.86 -5.67
N PHE A 154 -13.97 21.97 -5.22
CA PHE A 154 -12.76 22.48 -5.86
C PHE A 154 -11.50 21.70 -5.45
N ASP A 155 -10.48 21.67 -6.32
CA ASP A 155 -9.27 20.88 -6.13
C ASP A 155 -8.43 21.28 -4.91
N GLN A 156 -8.45 22.56 -4.52
CA GLN A 156 -7.77 23.06 -3.32
C GLN A 156 -8.47 22.70 -2.00
N THR A 157 -9.66 22.11 -2.05
CA THR A 157 -10.42 21.73 -0.85
C THR A 157 -9.70 20.63 -0.07
N THR A 158 -9.69 20.77 1.22
CA THR A 158 -9.06 19.83 2.15
C THR A 158 -10.08 19.22 3.13
N ALA A 159 -9.71 18.15 3.79
CA ALA A 159 -10.51 17.60 4.88
C ALA A 159 -10.63 18.56 6.09
N ARG A 160 -9.78 19.60 6.17
CA ARG A 160 -9.85 20.64 7.22
C ARG A 160 -11.07 21.52 6.98
N ASP A 161 -11.32 21.92 5.73
CA ASP A 161 -12.48 22.73 5.34
C ASP A 161 -13.79 22.00 5.66
N ALA A 162 -13.88 20.72 5.35
CA ALA A 162 -15.07 19.91 5.67
C ALA A 162 -15.33 19.82 7.19
N ARG A 163 -14.26 19.65 8.00
CA ARG A 163 -14.40 19.64 9.47
C ARG A 163 -14.80 21.02 10.03
N ALA A 164 -14.24 22.09 9.46
CA ALA A 164 -14.61 23.45 9.83
C ALA A 164 -16.09 23.71 9.54
N LEU A 165 -16.59 23.32 8.35
CA LEU A 165 -18.01 23.44 8.01
C LEU A 165 -18.91 22.64 8.96
N ALA A 166 -18.56 21.38 9.24
CA ALA A 166 -19.32 20.54 10.16
C ALA A 166 -19.44 21.20 11.54
N TRP A 167 -18.33 21.73 12.07
CA TRP A 167 -18.35 22.44 13.35
C TRP A 167 -19.20 23.73 13.31
N LEU A 168 -19.10 24.53 12.23
CA LEU A 168 -19.91 25.73 12.09
C LEU A 168 -21.41 25.41 12.03
N MET A 169 -21.79 24.28 11.42
CA MET A 169 -23.17 23.78 11.44
C MET A 169 -23.61 23.41 12.87
N GLU A 170 -22.74 22.80 13.66
CA GLU A 170 -23.01 22.54 15.09
C GLU A 170 -23.17 23.83 15.91
N GLN A 171 -22.50 24.92 15.49
CA GLN A 171 -22.66 26.26 16.08
C GLN A 171 -23.90 27.02 15.57
N GLY A 172 -24.73 26.41 14.73
CA GLY A 172 -25.99 26.97 14.28
C GLY A 172 -25.90 27.79 13.01
N ALA A 173 -24.92 27.57 12.14
CA ALA A 173 -24.87 28.20 10.82
C ALA A 173 -26.18 27.95 10.02
N SER A 174 -26.74 28.98 9.42
CA SER A 174 -28.00 28.91 8.69
C SER A 174 -27.85 28.33 7.29
N LEU A 175 -28.23 27.05 7.11
CA LEU A 175 -28.22 26.39 5.80
C LEU A 175 -29.07 27.14 4.76
N ARG A 176 -30.13 27.81 5.17
CA ARG A 176 -30.98 28.60 4.28
C ARG A 176 -30.23 29.82 3.74
N ALA A 177 -29.48 30.53 4.59
CA ALA A 177 -28.66 31.65 4.16
C ALA A 177 -27.50 31.15 3.27
N ILE A 178 -26.85 30.04 3.62
CA ILE A 178 -25.82 29.42 2.78
C ILE A 178 -26.36 29.11 1.38
N ALA A 179 -27.46 28.38 1.26
CA ALA A 179 -28.09 28.07 -0.03
C ALA A 179 -28.48 29.30 -0.85
N HIS A 180 -28.86 30.39 -0.18
CA HIS A 180 -29.27 31.63 -0.86
C HIS A 180 -28.08 32.44 -1.39
N TYR A 181 -26.96 32.49 -0.66
CA TYR A 181 -25.82 33.38 -0.97
C TYR A 181 -24.60 32.64 -1.55
N ALA A 182 -24.44 31.32 -1.33
CA ALA A 182 -23.31 30.58 -1.89
C ALA A 182 -23.42 30.39 -3.41
N GLU A 183 -24.64 30.18 -3.92
CA GLU A 183 -24.90 30.10 -5.35
C GLU A 183 -26.01 31.12 -5.72
N PRO A 184 -25.70 32.42 -5.72
CA PRO A 184 -26.67 33.40 -6.14
C PRO A 184 -27.02 33.16 -7.58
N GLY A 185 -28.31 33.04 -7.88
CA GLY A 185 -28.80 32.99 -9.26
C GLY A 185 -28.30 34.16 -10.09
N LEU A 186 -28.41 34.06 -11.40
CA LEU A 186 -27.98 35.15 -12.31
C LEU A 186 -28.72 36.45 -11.98
N ALA A 187 -27.97 37.52 -11.73
CA ALA A 187 -28.56 38.86 -11.42
C ALA A 187 -29.53 39.27 -12.53
N PRO A 188 -30.66 39.92 -12.20
CA PRO A 188 -31.69 40.33 -13.20
C PRO A 188 -31.12 41.14 -14.35
N ALA A 189 -30.12 41.96 -14.14
CA ALA A 189 -29.42 42.72 -15.16
C ALA A 189 -28.64 41.86 -16.17
N LEU A 190 -28.25 40.64 -15.79
CA LEU A 190 -27.51 39.70 -16.65
C LEU A 190 -28.41 38.71 -17.41
N GLN A 191 -29.70 38.60 -17.04
CA GLN A 191 -30.64 37.67 -17.70
C GLN A 191 -30.82 37.96 -19.18
N PRO A 192 -31.02 39.24 -19.66
CA PRO A 192 -31.05 39.53 -21.07
C PRO A 192 -29.76 39.19 -21.79
N LEU A 193 -28.62 39.41 -21.14
CA LEU A 193 -27.29 39.11 -21.69
C LEU A 193 -27.05 37.61 -21.83
N LEU A 194 -27.64 36.78 -20.97
CA LEU A 194 -27.55 35.32 -21.09
C LEU A 194 -28.19 34.84 -22.40
N THR A 195 -29.38 35.36 -22.73
CA THR A 195 -30.09 35.04 -24.00
C THR A 195 -29.24 35.43 -25.20
N THR A 196 -28.70 36.66 -25.18
CA THR A 196 -27.83 37.16 -26.28
C THR A 196 -26.55 36.34 -26.38
N ALA A 197 -25.96 36.01 -25.23
CA ALA A 197 -24.71 35.22 -25.18
C ALA A 197 -24.91 33.81 -25.78
N LEU A 198 -26.04 33.13 -25.45
CA LEU A 198 -26.36 31.81 -26.00
C LEU A 198 -26.55 31.88 -27.52
N GLN A 199 -27.12 32.98 -28.06
CA GLN A 199 -27.29 33.18 -29.50
C GLN A 199 -25.97 33.47 -30.23
N CYS A 200 -25.03 34.14 -29.56
CA CYS A 200 -23.73 34.51 -30.12
C CYS A 200 -22.63 33.47 -29.83
N LEU A 201 -22.94 32.41 -29.10
CA LEU A 201 -21.97 31.38 -28.76
C LEU A 201 -21.47 30.65 -30.01
N GLN A 202 -20.14 30.71 -30.21
CA GLN A 202 -19.44 29.94 -31.22
C GLN A 202 -18.72 28.81 -30.52
N THR A 203 -18.76 27.60 -31.08
CA THR A 203 -18.11 26.42 -30.46
C THR A 203 -17.30 25.67 -31.50
N GLU A 204 -16.23 25.05 -31.03
CA GLU A 204 -15.39 24.16 -31.81
C GLU A 204 -14.93 23.00 -30.92
N THR A 205 -14.97 21.78 -31.46
CA THR A 205 -14.43 20.62 -30.75
C THR A 205 -12.99 20.36 -31.17
N VAL A 206 -12.07 20.49 -30.27
CA VAL A 206 -10.63 20.28 -30.46
C VAL A 206 -10.16 19.14 -29.57
N ARG A 207 -9.64 18.06 -30.18
CA ARG A 207 -9.10 16.89 -29.48
C ARG A 207 -10.05 16.25 -28.45
N GLY A 208 -11.35 16.35 -28.74
CA GLY A 208 -12.42 15.78 -27.90
C GLY A 208 -12.96 16.71 -26.83
N SER A 209 -12.39 17.90 -26.64
CA SER A 209 -12.91 18.95 -25.76
C SER A 209 -13.59 20.06 -26.59
N THR A 210 -14.69 20.58 -26.11
CA THR A 210 -15.43 21.65 -26.77
C THR A 210 -15.06 23.00 -26.21
N ILE A 211 -14.48 23.88 -27.01
CA ILE A 211 -14.18 25.26 -26.63
C ILE A 211 -15.25 26.18 -27.18
N GLY A 212 -15.67 27.18 -26.40
CA GLY A 212 -16.64 28.21 -26.79
C GLY A 212 -16.05 29.60 -26.66
N TRP A 213 -16.52 30.52 -27.50
CA TRP A 213 -16.20 31.93 -27.38
C TRP A 213 -17.36 32.80 -27.79
N ILE A 214 -17.45 33.99 -27.14
CA ILE A 214 -18.57 34.91 -27.30
C ILE A 214 -18.04 36.34 -27.31
N ILE A 215 -18.56 37.20 -28.19
CA ILE A 215 -18.35 38.64 -28.12
C ILE A 215 -19.73 39.31 -27.87
N LEU A 216 -19.83 40.04 -26.77
CA LEU A 216 -20.99 40.85 -26.44
C LEU A 216 -20.66 42.33 -26.65
N THR A 217 -21.48 43.05 -27.39
CA THR A 217 -21.40 44.49 -27.44
C THR A 217 -22.37 45.09 -26.42
N LEU A 218 -21.84 45.86 -25.51
CA LEU A 218 -22.52 46.43 -24.34
C LEU A 218 -22.50 47.96 -24.42
N ASP A 219 -23.55 48.59 -23.95
CA ASP A 219 -23.65 50.07 -23.92
C ASP A 219 -22.71 50.69 -22.88
N SER A 220 -22.46 49.97 -21.79
CA SER A 220 -21.59 50.36 -20.71
C SER A 220 -21.00 49.14 -19.98
N PHE A 221 -20.07 49.35 -19.08
CA PHE A 221 -19.55 48.26 -18.22
C PHE A 221 -20.68 47.62 -17.42
N VAL A 222 -20.81 46.31 -17.52
CA VAL A 222 -21.76 45.50 -16.75
C VAL A 222 -21.00 44.63 -15.78
N PRO A 223 -21.19 44.86 -14.48
CA PRO A 223 -20.57 44.01 -13.43
C PRO A 223 -21.20 42.58 -13.46
N GLY A 224 -20.40 41.57 -13.10
CA GLY A 224 -20.89 40.18 -13.01
C GLY A 224 -20.80 39.35 -14.27
N LEU A 225 -20.11 39.79 -15.33
CA LEU A 225 -19.85 38.99 -16.54
C LEU A 225 -19.18 37.64 -16.21
N SER A 226 -18.44 37.56 -15.11
CA SER A 226 -17.82 36.32 -14.59
C SER A 226 -18.88 35.29 -14.17
N SER A 227 -19.98 35.73 -13.52
CA SER A 227 -21.13 34.87 -13.19
C SER A 227 -21.87 34.43 -14.43
N LEU A 228 -22.00 35.32 -15.43
CA LEU A 228 -22.58 34.98 -16.72
C LEU A 228 -21.78 33.88 -17.44
N ALA A 229 -20.43 33.97 -17.45
CA ALA A 229 -19.57 32.94 -18.05
C ALA A 229 -19.70 31.58 -17.32
N SER A 230 -19.78 31.57 -15.98
CA SER A 230 -20.01 30.36 -15.21
C SER A 230 -21.37 29.71 -15.48
N HIS A 231 -22.45 30.51 -15.59
CA HIS A 231 -23.79 30.01 -15.95
C HIS A 231 -23.85 29.47 -17.37
N LEU A 232 -23.20 30.12 -18.34
CA LEU A 232 -23.09 29.61 -19.69
C LEU A 232 -22.43 28.25 -19.76
N MET A 233 -21.34 28.03 -19.00
CA MET A 233 -20.68 26.72 -18.94
C MET A 233 -21.53 25.67 -18.24
N GLN A 234 -22.45 26.03 -17.35
CA GLN A 234 -23.40 25.08 -16.74
C GLN A 234 -24.56 24.71 -17.69
N LEU A 235 -24.96 25.64 -18.54
CA LEU A 235 -26.09 25.45 -19.48
C LEU A 235 -25.71 24.85 -20.83
N THR A 236 -24.41 24.80 -21.15
CA THR A 236 -23.89 24.32 -22.43
C THR A 236 -22.86 23.22 -22.25
N ASP A 237 -22.67 22.38 -23.24
CA ASP A 237 -21.66 21.32 -23.28
C ASP A 237 -20.24 21.85 -23.62
N VAL A 238 -19.90 23.05 -23.14
CA VAL A 238 -18.62 23.71 -23.42
C VAL A 238 -17.65 23.42 -22.25
N ASP A 239 -16.47 22.89 -22.57
CA ASP A 239 -15.44 22.57 -21.60
C ASP A 239 -14.53 23.75 -21.22
N ALA A 240 -14.38 24.71 -22.16
CA ALA A 240 -13.73 25.99 -21.92
C ALA A 240 -14.42 27.12 -22.65
N LEU A 241 -14.58 28.29 -21.99
CA LEU A 241 -15.30 29.45 -22.51
C LEU A 241 -14.45 30.71 -22.39
N LEU A 242 -14.42 31.49 -23.47
CA LEU A 242 -13.90 32.86 -23.51
C LEU A 242 -15.03 33.84 -23.78
N LEU A 243 -15.42 34.66 -22.80
CA LEU A 243 -16.47 35.65 -22.89
C LEU A 243 -15.84 37.05 -23.00
N ALA A 244 -16.03 37.74 -24.10
CA ALA A 244 -15.56 39.09 -24.37
C ALA A 244 -16.71 40.10 -24.28
N GLY A 245 -16.63 41.03 -23.36
CA GLY A 245 -17.58 42.17 -23.28
C GLY A 245 -16.91 43.46 -23.78
N HIS A 246 -17.43 44.01 -24.86
CA HIS A 246 -16.91 45.23 -25.48
C HIS A 246 -17.87 46.40 -25.25
N TYR A 247 -17.40 47.49 -24.60
CA TYR A 247 -18.25 48.60 -24.19
C TYR A 247 -17.55 49.94 -24.33
N ALA A 248 -18.37 51.05 -24.47
CA ALA A 248 -17.89 52.42 -24.44
C ALA A 248 -17.59 52.85 -22.97
N LYS A 249 -16.41 53.39 -22.72
CA LYS A 249 -16.11 54.04 -21.43
C LYS A 249 -16.85 55.35 -21.34
N LYS A 250 -17.76 55.57 -20.36
CA LYS A 250 -18.31 56.87 -20.09
C LYS A 250 -17.20 57.82 -19.75
N ALA A 251 -17.02 58.89 -20.50
CA ALA A 251 -16.15 60.00 -20.13
C ALA A 251 -16.61 60.54 -18.79
N ALA A 252 -15.70 60.63 -17.80
CA ALA A 252 -15.98 61.39 -16.59
C ALA A 252 -16.43 62.81 -17.01
N GLU A 253 -17.56 63.30 -16.50
CA GLU A 253 -18.08 64.63 -16.77
C GLU A 253 -17.00 65.67 -16.50
N SER A 254 -16.26 66.03 -17.55
CA SER A 254 -15.51 67.30 -17.60
C SER A 254 -16.47 68.37 -18.10
N ILE A 255 -16.91 69.26 -17.20
CA ILE A 255 -17.65 70.43 -17.50
C ILE A 255 -16.77 71.32 -18.38
N GLY A 256 -17.14 71.46 -19.69
CA GLY A 256 -16.64 72.51 -20.58
C GLY A 256 -15.49 72.02 -21.51
N ALA A 257 -15.89 71.63 -22.73
CA ALA A 257 -15.20 71.87 -23.99
C ALA A 257 -15.87 71.19 -25.17
N ASP A 258 -15.84 71.79 -26.28
CA ASP A 258 -16.51 71.64 -27.60
C ASP A 258 -16.63 70.20 -28.15
N GLU A 259 -17.61 70.01 -29.03
CA GLU A 259 -17.97 68.73 -29.70
C GLU A 259 -16.77 67.97 -30.25
N PRO A 260 -16.60 66.68 -29.89
CA PRO A 260 -15.57 65.85 -30.48
C PRO A 260 -16.04 65.17 -31.78
N SER A 261 -15.22 65.29 -32.81
CA SER A 261 -15.34 64.56 -34.07
C SER A 261 -15.45 63.04 -33.91
N ASP A 262 -16.25 62.38 -34.79
CA ASP A 262 -16.49 60.92 -34.76
C ASP A 262 -15.25 60.00 -34.67
N ARG A 263 -14.09 60.50 -35.04
CA ARG A 263 -12.80 59.78 -34.90
C ARG A 263 -12.31 59.68 -33.43
N LYS A 264 -12.68 60.57 -32.51
CA LYS A 264 -12.38 60.50 -31.08
C LYS A 264 -13.28 59.55 -30.29
N ARG A 265 -14.49 59.27 -30.79
CA ARG A 265 -15.42 58.31 -30.15
C ARG A 265 -15.03 56.85 -30.31
N LEU A 266 -14.28 56.49 -31.32
CA LEU A 266 -13.76 55.11 -31.52
C LEU A 266 -12.56 54.81 -30.62
N ASP A 267 -11.91 55.82 -30.03
CA ASP A 267 -10.64 55.62 -29.26
C ASP A 267 -10.87 55.35 -27.75
N GLU A 268 -12.11 55.31 -27.26
CA GLU A 268 -12.44 55.13 -25.81
C GLU A 268 -13.20 53.82 -25.48
N ARG A 269 -13.11 52.82 -26.34
CA ARG A 269 -13.74 51.53 -26.07
C ARG A 269 -12.81 50.62 -25.23
N ALA A 270 -13.43 49.90 -24.26
CA ALA A 270 -12.77 48.90 -23.43
C ALA A 270 -13.26 47.51 -23.74
N LEU A 271 -12.40 46.54 -23.59
CA LEU A 271 -12.69 45.11 -23.74
C LEU A 271 -12.38 44.37 -22.47
N THR A 272 -13.37 43.75 -21.85
CA THR A 272 -13.20 42.82 -20.75
C THR A 272 -13.31 41.40 -21.28
N VAL A 273 -12.29 40.60 -21.14
CA VAL A 273 -12.34 39.16 -21.50
C VAL A 273 -12.25 38.31 -20.24
N ILE A 274 -13.15 37.34 -20.13
CA ILE A 274 -13.23 36.40 -19.03
C ILE A 274 -13.06 34.98 -19.58
N GLY A 275 -12.14 34.24 -19.05
CA GLY A 275 -11.91 32.83 -19.37
C GLY A 275 -12.37 31.91 -18.24
N ARG A 276 -12.95 30.79 -18.61
CA ARG A 276 -13.26 29.64 -17.76
C ARG A 276 -12.85 28.37 -18.47
N SER A 277 -12.25 27.40 -17.76
CA SER A 277 -11.88 26.11 -18.33
C SER A 277 -12.06 24.97 -17.34
N ARG A 278 -12.61 23.84 -17.78
CA ARG A 278 -12.67 22.56 -17.10
C ARG A 278 -11.67 21.57 -17.68
N ILE A 279 -10.95 21.95 -18.75
CA ILE A 279 -10.02 21.08 -19.47
C ILE A 279 -8.73 20.97 -18.67
N ASP A 280 -8.37 19.77 -18.27
CA ASP A 280 -7.12 19.50 -17.59
C ASP A 280 -5.92 19.79 -18.50
N GLY A 281 -4.87 20.40 -17.94
CA GLY A 281 -3.68 20.81 -18.69
C GLY A 281 -3.79 22.17 -19.39
N THR A 282 -4.94 22.88 -19.30
CA THR A 282 -5.05 24.28 -19.69
C THR A 282 -4.73 25.20 -18.50
N ASP A 283 -3.99 26.27 -18.76
CA ASP A 283 -3.70 27.32 -17.80
C ASP A 283 -4.11 28.69 -18.36
N LEU A 284 -5.28 29.16 -17.91
CA LEU A 284 -5.81 30.45 -18.32
C LEU A 284 -5.01 31.61 -17.71
N ASN A 285 -4.38 31.43 -16.55
CA ASN A 285 -3.55 32.46 -15.95
C ASN A 285 -2.37 32.80 -16.85
N VAL A 286 -1.62 31.78 -17.28
CA VAL A 286 -0.52 31.96 -18.23
C VAL A 286 -0.99 32.58 -19.54
N LEU A 287 -2.14 32.16 -20.06
CA LEU A 287 -2.73 32.68 -21.28
C LEU A 287 -3.03 34.18 -21.17
N PHE A 288 -3.64 34.61 -20.06
CA PHE A 288 -4.04 36.00 -19.86
C PHE A 288 -2.87 36.90 -19.41
N GLN A 289 -1.86 36.37 -18.71
CA GLN A 289 -0.66 37.13 -18.33
C GLN A 289 0.06 37.70 -19.55
N SER A 290 0.04 37.00 -20.68
CA SER A 290 0.66 37.45 -21.93
C SER A 290 0.09 38.77 -22.48
N ILE A 291 -1.10 39.15 -22.03
CA ILE A 291 -1.80 40.38 -22.46
C ILE A 291 -2.15 41.32 -21.28
N GLY A 292 -1.46 41.14 -20.13
CA GLY A 292 -1.63 42.00 -18.94
C GLY A 292 -2.81 41.66 -18.05
N GLY A 293 -3.39 40.48 -18.19
CA GLY A 293 -4.43 39.92 -17.32
C GLY A 293 -3.87 38.95 -16.30
N GLY A 294 -4.77 38.19 -15.62
CA GLY A 294 -4.36 37.17 -14.67
C GLY A 294 -5.56 36.51 -14.00
N GLY A 295 -5.27 35.57 -13.10
CA GLY A 295 -6.27 34.79 -12.37
C GLY A 295 -5.73 33.44 -11.96
N HIS A 296 -6.60 32.47 -11.90
CA HIS A 296 -6.26 31.07 -11.64
C HIS A 296 -6.15 30.26 -12.97
N PRO A 297 -5.52 29.11 -13.00
CA PRO A 297 -5.43 28.27 -14.18
C PRO A 297 -6.78 27.96 -14.83
N ARG A 298 -7.84 27.80 -14.04
CA ARG A 298 -9.22 27.50 -14.53
C ARG A 298 -10.11 28.74 -14.71
N ALA A 299 -9.67 29.94 -14.24
CA ALA A 299 -10.49 31.16 -14.23
C ALA A 299 -9.62 32.41 -14.26
N ALA A 300 -9.58 33.11 -15.38
CA ALA A 300 -8.80 34.34 -15.53
C ALA A 300 -9.58 35.44 -16.23
N SER A 301 -9.13 36.70 -16.10
CA SER A 301 -9.73 37.83 -16.76
C SER A 301 -8.70 38.90 -17.14
N VAL A 302 -9.05 39.71 -18.12
CA VAL A 302 -8.26 40.85 -18.53
C VAL A 302 -9.17 42.03 -18.95
N ASN A 303 -8.71 43.24 -18.63
CA ASN A 303 -9.30 44.46 -19.09
C ASN A 303 -8.34 45.19 -20.02
N LEU A 304 -8.75 45.33 -21.29
CA LEU A 304 -7.94 45.92 -22.35
C LEU A 304 -8.55 47.22 -22.86
N HIS A 305 -7.71 48.14 -23.32
CA HIS A 305 -8.17 49.39 -23.91
C HIS A 305 -7.60 49.52 -25.33
N ARG A 306 -8.38 50.09 -26.21
CA ARG A 306 -7.94 50.39 -27.59
C ARG A 306 -7.51 49.17 -28.42
N VAL A 307 -8.15 48.04 -28.20
CA VAL A 307 -7.86 46.79 -28.91
C VAL A 307 -9.03 46.40 -29.81
N ASN A 308 -8.74 45.65 -30.86
CA ASN A 308 -9.79 45.02 -31.69
C ASN A 308 -10.29 43.76 -30.98
N PRO A 309 -11.61 43.69 -30.61
CA PRO A 309 -12.16 42.58 -29.86
C PRO A 309 -12.05 41.22 -30.57
N GLU A 310 -12.32 41.22 -31.87
CA GLU A 310 -12.32 39.99 -32.71
C GLU A 310 -10.90 39.43 -32.84
N ALA A 311 -9.94 40.30 -33.16
CA ALA A 311 -8.53 39.89 -33.28
C ALA A 311 -7.96 39.38 -31.94
N THR A 312 -8.26 40.06 -30.82
CA THR A 312 -7.82 39.65 -29.51
C THR A 312 -8.41 38.29 -29.09
N LEU A 313 -9.71 38.12 -29.31
CA LEU A 313 -10.38 36.86 -28.96
C LEU A 313 -9.90 35.70 -29.85
N ALA A 314 -9.70 35.93 -31.15
CA ALA A 314 -9.14 34.91 -32.06
C ALA A 314 -7.71 34.49 -31.67
N GLN A 315 -6.90 35.41 -31.19
CA GLN A 315 -5.58 35.10 -30.64
C GLN A 315 -5.67 34.21 -29.38
N LEU A 316 -6.54 34.59 -28.46
CA LEU A 316 -6.75 33.80 -27.20
C LEU A 316 -7.31 32.42 -27.50
N VAL A 317 -8.27 32.29 -28.42
CA VAL A 317 -8.81 30.98 -28.88
C VAL A 317 -7.68 30.11 -29.46
N THR A 318 -6.82 30.73 -30.30
CA THR A 318 -5.67 30.00 -30.89
C THR A 318 -4.70 29.52 -29.85
N GLN A 319 -4.38 30.35 -28.86
CA GLN A 319 -3.51 29.97 -27.74
C GLN A 319 -4.15 28.91 -26.83
N LEU A 320 -5.45 29.03 -26.53
CA LEU A 320 -6.18 28.03 -25.74
C LEU A 320 -6.19 26.67 -26.46
N ARG A 321 -6.45 26.67 -27.78
CA ARG A 321 -6.39 25.47 -28.62
C ARG A 321 -5.03 24.77 -28.57
N ALA A 322 -3.94 25.52 -28.50
CA ALA A 322 -2.59 24.97 -28.42
C ALA A 322 -2.32 24.30 -27.05
N GLN A 323 -2.95 24.76 -25.97
CA GLN A 323 -2.81 24.19 -24.64
C GLN A 323 -3.57 22.87 -24.43
N ILE A 324 -4.64 22.59 -25.23
CA ILE A 324 -5.43 21.38 -25.07
C ILE A 324 -4.55 20.14 -25.33
N PRO A 325 -4.41 19.23 -24.33
CA PRO A 325 -3.55 18.06 -24.47
C PRO A 325 -4.10 17.08 -25.51
N GLN A 326 -3.21 16.23 -26.04
CA GLN A 326 -3.65 15.10 -26.88
C GLN A 326 -4.41 14.10 -25.99
N PRO A 327 -5.63 13.70 -26.37
CA PRO A 327 -6.36 12.71 -25.61
C PRO A 327 -5.65 11.37 -25.67
N LEU A 328 -5.74 10.63 -24.57
CA LEU A 328 -5.32 9.23 -24.57
C LEU A 328 -6.16 8.44 -25.57
N THR A 329 -5.49 7.55 -26.32
CA THR A 329 -6.13 6.72 -27.33
C THR A 329 -6.22 5.26 -26.91
N ALA A 330 -7.03 4.47 -27.62
CA ALA A 330 -7.13 3.03 -27.40
C ALA A 330 -5.76 2.35 -27.42
N ARG A 331 -4.82 2.81 -28.23
CA ARG A 331 -3.44 2.28 -28.31
C ARG A 331 -2.69 2.41 -26.99
N ALA A 332 -2.89 3.49 -26.26
CA ALA A 332 -2.26 3.72 -24.96
C ALA A 332 -2.94 2.96 -23.80
N LEU A 333 -4.23 2.65 -23.96
CA LEU A 333 -5.04 2.02 -22.92
C LEU A 333 -5.16 0.50 -23.07
N MET A 334 -5.03 -0.03 -24.30
CA MET A 334 -5.33 -1.43 -24.60
C MET A 334 -4.32 -2.39 -24.00
N SER A 335 -4.81 -3.54 -23.58
CA SER A 335 -3.97 -4.71 -23.32
C SER A 335 -3.67 -5.41 -24.64
N SER A 336 -2.40 -5.63 -24.95
CA SER A 336 -1.89 -6.28 -26.15
C SER A 336 -0.68 -7.18 -25.78
N PRO A 337 -0.51 -8.34 -26.43
CA PRO A 337 -1.41 -9.02 -27.35
C PRO A 337 -2.64 -9.62 -26.66
N VAL A 338 -3.77 -9.69 -27.41
CA VAL A 338 -5.00 -10.28 -26.91
C VAL A 338 -4.94 -11.81 -26.93
N ARG A 339 -5.29 -12.44 -25.84
CA ARG A 339 -5.49 -13.90 -25.81
C ARG A 339 -6.77 -14.26 -26.53
N THR A 340 -6.65 -15.12 -27.52
CA THR A 340 -7.75 -15.55 -28.38
C THR A 340 -7.96 -17.05 -28.32
N ILE A 341 -9.17 -17.48 -28.58
CA ILE A 341 -9.55 -18.88 -28.71
C ILE A 341 -10.21 -19.13 -30.07
N ARG A 342 -10.37 -20.40 -30.44
CA ARG A 342 -11.03 -20.81 -31.69
C ARG A 342 -12.52 -21.07 -31.49
N PRO A 343 -13.35 -20.92 -32.52
CA PRO A 343 -14.79 -21.18 -32.42
C PRO A 343 -15.15 -22.60 -31.96
N GLU A 344 -14.28 -23.56 -32.21
CA GLU A 344 -14.42 -24.99 -31.88
C GLU A 344 -13.97 -25.29 -30.43
N THR A 345 -13.30 -24.37 -29.75
CA THR A 345 -12.88 -24.56 -28.35
C THR A 345 -14.08 -24.92 -27.49
N SER A 346 -13.96 -25.91 -26.61
CA SER A 346 -15.06 -26.30 -25.74
C SER A 346 -15.29 -25.26 -24.61
N ILE A 347 -16.53 -25.18 -24.10
CA ILE A 347 -16.90 -24.32 -22.97
C ILE A 347 -16.00 -24.58 -21.76
N ALA A 348 -15.73 -25.85 -21.41
CA ALA A 348 -14.87 -26.21 -20.29
C ALA A 348 -13.41 -25.76 -20.49
N GLU A 349 -12.91 -25.83 -21.72
CA GLU A 349 -11.56 -25.37 -22.03
C GLU A 349 -11.47 -23.83 -22.01
N ALA A 350 -12.46 -23.15 -22.59
CA ALA A 350 -12.55 -21.69 -22.55
C ALA A 350 -12.63 -21.17 -21.09
N GLN A 351 -13.39 -21.86 -20.22
CA GLN A 351 -13.46 -21.51 -18.80
C GLN A 351 -12.10 -21.70 -18.12
N ARG A 352 -11.41 -22.81 -18.36
CA ARG A 352 -10.04 -23.04 -17.83
C ARG A 352 -9.08 -21.94 -18.24
N LEU A 353 -9.10 -21.53 -19.52
CA LEU A 353 -8.28 -20.44 -20.04
C LEU A 353 -8.65 -19.10 -19.38
N LEU A 354 -9.94 -18.83 -19.24
CA LEU A 354 -10.43 -17.60 -18.62
C LEU A 354 -10.00 -17.49 -17.14
N LEU A 355 -10.11 -18.60 -16.38
CA LEU A 355 -9.67 -18.68 -15.00
C LEU A 355 -8.13 -18.58 -14.88
N ARG A 356 -7.41 -19.29 -15.76
CA ARG A 356 -5.95 -19.30 -15.80
C ARG A 356 -5.35 -17.91 -15.94
N TYR A 357 -5.94 -17.05 -16.79
CA TYR A 357 -5.44 -15.71 -17.07
C TYR A 357 -6.13 -14.61 -16.26
N GLY A 358 -7.05 -14.94 -15.39
CA GLY A 358 -7.83 -13.96 -14.63
C GLY A 358 -8.70 -13.05 -15.49
N HIS A 359 -9.01 -13.47 -16.72
CA HIS A 359 -9.79 -12.65 -17.64
C HIS A 359 -11.28 -12.70 -17.32
N SER A 360 -12.00 -11.67 -17.69
CA SER A 360 -13.46 -11.62 -17.57
C SER A 360 -14.17 -12.00 -18.90
N GLY A 361 -13.42 -12.30 -19.95
CA GLY A 361 -13.89 -12.77 -21.26
C GLY A 361 -12.74 -13.03 -22.22
N LEU A 362 -13.02 -13.78 -23.31
CA LEU A 362 -12.06 -14.19 -24.32
C LEU A 362 -12.56 -13.79 -25.72
N SER A 363 -11.64 -13.32 -26.55
CA SER A 363 -11.91 -13.02 -27.97
C SER A 363 -11.78 -14.29 -28.79
N ILE A 364 -12.70 -14.50 -29.71
CA ILE A 364 -12.76 -15.69 -30.60
C ILE A 364 -12.39 -15.25 -31.99
N VAL A 365 -11.38 -15.90 -32.57
CA VAL A 365 -10.87 -15.58 -33.89
C VAL A 365 -10.87 -16.82 -34.79
N ASP A 366 -11.02 -16.61 -36.11
CA ASP A 366 -10.89 -17.66 -37.11
C ASP A 366 -9.42 -18.05 -37.39
N LYS A 367 -9.19 -18.98 -38.34
CA LYS A 367 -7.85 -19.42 -38.73
C LYS A 367 -6.99 -18.28 -39.33
N ALA A 368 -7.60 -17.27 -39.89
CA ALA A 368 -6.94 -16.09 -40.44
C ALA A 368 -6.67 -15.00 -39.40
N GLY A 369 -7.11 -15.19 -38.13
CA GLY A 369 -6.95 -14.22 -37.07
C GLY A 369 -8.05 -13.15 -37.00
N GLN A 370 -9.10 -13.29 -37.82
CA GLN A 370 -10.24 -12.36 -37.86
C GLN A 370 -11.14 -12.55 -36.63
N LEU A 371 -11.55 -11.47 -36.01
CA LEU A 371 -12.42 -11.50 -34.83
C LEU A 371 -13.84 -11.94 -35.23
N LEU A 372 -14.30 -13.06 -34.69
CA LEU A 372 -15.64 -13.63 -34.91
C LEU A 372 -16.60 -13.33 -33.77
N GLY A 373 -16.11 -13.23 -32.53
CA GLY A 373 -16.96 -13.05 -31.37
C GLY A 373 -16.19 -12.84 -30.07
N ILE A 374 -16.94 -12.61 -29.01
CA ILE A 374 -16.43 -12.59 -27.64
C ILE A 374 -17.32 -13.48 -26.79
N ILE A 375 -16.70 -14.22 -25.86
CA ILE A 375 -17.42 -14.95 -24.82
C ILE A 375 -17.02 -14.42 -23.46
N SER A 376 -18.01 -14.11 -22.62
CA SER A 376 -17.78 -13.62 -21.27
C SER A 376 -17.79 -14.76 -20.24
N ARG A 377 -17.27 -14.48 -19.03
CA ARG A 377 -17.37 -15.41 -17.89
C ARG A 377 -18.82 -15.82 -17.64
N ARG A 378 -19.76 -14.87 -17.68
CA ARG A 378 -21.18 -15.13 -17.47
C ARG A 378 -21.75 -16.14 -18.48
N ASP A 379 -21.36 -16.02 -19.76
CA ASP A 379 -21.83 -16.91 -20.81
C ASP A 379 -21.29 -18.34 -20.60
N LEU A 380 -20.02 -18.44 -20.21
CA LEU A 380 -19.39 -19.71 -19.88
C LEU A 380 -20.03 -20.37 -18.64
N ASP A 381 -20.22 -19.61 -17.57
CA ASP A 381 -20.83 -20.10 -16.32
C ASP A 381 -22.27 -20.55 -16.56
N LEU A 382 -23.03 -19.82 -17.39
CA LEU A 382 -24.39 -20.22 -17.80
C LEU A 382 -24.39 -21.50 -18.62
N ALA A 383 -23.49 -21.63 -19.59
CA ALA A 383 -23.39 -22.85 -20.40
C ALA A 383 -22.99 -24.06 -19.55
N LEU A 384 -22.09 -23.90 -18.60
CA LEU A 384 -21.70 -24.96 -17.66
C LEU A 384 -22.83 -25.35 -16.69
N HIS A 385 -23.56 -24.38 -16.19
CA HIS A 385 -24.73 -24.61 -15.34
C HIS A 385 -25.78 -25.48 -16.05
N HIS A 386 -25.93 -25.29 -17.36
CA HIS A 386 -26.81 -26.11 -18.18
C HIS A 386 -26.18 -27.45 -18.66
N GLY A 387 -24.99 -27.78 -18.20
CA GLY A 387 -24.34 -29.05 -18.53
C GLY A 387 -23.63 -29.09 -19.89
N PHE A 388 -23.47 -27.97 -20.57
CA PHE A 388 -22.88 -27.89 -21.92
C PHE A 388 -21.35 -27.74 -21.92
N SER A 389 -20.65 -28.44 -21.03
CA SER A 389 -19.19 -28.36 -20.90
C SER A 389 -18.42 -28.70 -22.17
N HIS A 390 -18.94 -29.65 -22.98
CA HIS A 390 -18.33 -30.12 -24.25
C HIS A 390 -18.74 -29.31 -25.48
N ALA A 391 -19.74 -28.40 -25.34
CA ALA A 391 -20.21 -27.60 -26.46
C ALA A 391 -19.14 -26.62 -26.95
N PRO A 392 -19.05 -26.33 -28.28
CA PRO A 392 -18.12 -25.36 -28.80
C PRO A 392 -18.56 -23.94 -28.48
N VAL A 393 -17.61 -23.03 -28.16
CA VAL A 393 -17.91 -21.63 -27.79
C VAL A 393 -18.68 -20.85 -28.83
N LYS A 394 -18.62 -21.22 -30.12
CA LYS A 394 -19.35 -20.56 -31.21
C LYS A 394 -20.87 -20.54 -31.03
N GLY A 395 -21.42 -21.46 -30.23
CA GLY A 395 -22.86 -21.49 -29.93
C GLY A 395 -23.28 -20.52 -28.84
N TYR A 396 -22.33 -19.92 -28.08
CA TYR A 396 -22.57 -19.11 -26.89
C TYR A 396 -21.90 -17.75 -26.96
N MET A 397 -21.04 -17.52 -27.97
CA MET A 397 -20.35 -16.25 -28.13
C MET A 397 -21.27 -15.13 -28.61
N THR A 398 -21.00 -13.91 -28.20
CA THR A 398 -21.61 -12.71 -28.77
C THR A 398 -20.90 -12.36 -30.09
N THR A 399 -21.67 -12.22 -31.17
CA THR A 399 -21.17 -11.92 -32.53
C THR A 399 -21.41 -10.48 -32.97
N ASN A 400 -22.44 -9.79 -32.42
CA ASN A 400 -22.68 -8.37 -32.67
C ASN A 400 -21.75 -7.51 -31.81
N LEU A 401 -20.51 -7.35 -32.26
CA LEU A 401 -19.45 -6.69 -31.50
C LEU A 401 -19.38 -5.20 -31.83
N LYS A 402 -19.16 -4.39 -30.79
CA LYS A 402 -18.65 -3.03 -30.95
C LYS A 402 -17.13 -3.09 -30.86
N THR A 403 -16.46 -2.53 -31.86
CA THR A 403 -15.00 -2.49 -31.97
C THR A 403 -14.54 -1.06 -32.14
N ILE A 404 -13.30 -0.79 -31.84
CA ILE A 404 -12.69 0.54 -31.93
C ILE A 404 -11.37 0.46 -32.71
N ALA A 405 -10.93 1.59 -33.24
CA ALA A 405 -9.62 1.73 -33.86
C ALA A 405 -8.55 2.09 -32.79
N PRO A 406 -7.25 1.84 -33.06
CA PRO A 406 -6.18 2.21 -32.14
C PRO A 406 -6.14 3.69 -31.75
N ASP A 407 -6.62 4.56 -32.62
CA ASP A 407 -6.59 6.02 -32.42
C ASP A 407 -7.89 6.56 -31.78
N THR A 408 -8.84 5.67 -31.45
CA THR A 408 -10.09 6.08 -30.79
C THR A 408 -9.76 6.69 -29.43
N SER A 409 -10.25 7.91 -29.17
CA SER A 409 -9.97 8.67 -27.96
C SER A 409 -10.69 8.10 -26.73
N LEU A 410 -10.13 8.34 -25.54
CA LEU A 410 -10.72 7.90 -24.27
C LEU A 410 -12.17 8.35 -24.08
N PRO A 411 -12.57 9.63 -24.33
CA PRO A 411 -13.97 10.03 -24.23
C PRO A 411 -14.89 9.25 -25.16
N ALA A 412 -14.45 8.95 -26.39
CA ALA A 412 -15.23 8.14 -27.33
C ALA A 412 -15.35 6.68 -26.86
N ILE A 413 -14.30 6.13 -26.23
CA ILE A 413 -14.33 4.80 -25.61
C ILE A 413 -15.34 4.75 -24.46
N GLU A 414 -15.33 5.74 -23.60
CA GLU A 414 -16.28 5.89 -22.49
C GLU A 414 -17.71 5.98 -22.97
N ALA A 415 -17.97 6.86 -23.94
CA ALA A 415 -19.29 7.01 -24.55
C ALA A 415 -19.82 5.69 -25.12
N LEU A 416 -18.97 4.91 -25.82
CA LEU A 416 -19.35 3.60 -26.33
C LEU A 416 -19.64 2.60 -25.21
N MET A 417 -18.82 2.55 -24.17
CA MET A 417 -19.00 1.63 -23.04
C MET A 417 -20.29 1.94 -22.27
N VAL A 418 -20.61 3.22 -22.08
CA VAL A 418 -21.81 3.67 -21.38
C VAL A 418 -23.05 3.42 -22.24
N THR A 419 -23.05 3.91 -23.48
CA THR A 419 -24.22 3.84 -24.39
C THR A 419 -24.67 2.41 -24.64
N TYR A 420 -23.72 1.49 -24.81
CA TYR A 420 -24.03 0.08 -25.12
C TYR A 420 -23.93 -0.84 -23.90
N ASN A 421 -23.64 -0.29 -22.70
CA ASN A 421 -23.42 -1.05 -21.47
C ASN A 421 -22.44 -2.23 -21.63
N ILE A 422 -21.34 -2.00 -22.32
CA ILE A 422 -20.32 -3.02 -22.59
C ILE A 422 -19.07 -2.77 -21.75
N GLY A 423 -18.51 -3.84 -21.21
CA GLY A 423 -17.34 -3.77 -20.33
C GLY A 423 -16.00 -3.96 -21.05
N ARG A 424 -16.00 -4.20 -22.36
CA ARG A 424 -14.78 -4.43 -23.16
C ARG A 424 -15.01 -4.13 -24.63
N LEU A 425 -13.97 -3.57 -25.25
CA LEU A 425 -13.95 -3.18 -26.65
C LEU A 425 -12.71 -3.75 -27.31
N PRO A 426 -12.84 -4.68 -28.27
CA PRO A 426 -11.74 -5.10 -29.12
C PRO A 426 -11.22 -3.94 -29.95
N VAL A 427 -9.91 -3.82 -30.05
CA VAL A 427 -9.22 -2.84 -30.88
C VAL A 427 -8.78 -3.51 -32.17
N LEU A 428 -9.30 -3.04 -33.31
CA LEU A 428 -8.97 -3.54 -34.62
C LEU A 428 -8.11 -2.54 -35.38
N ASP A 429 -7.00 -3.01 -35.94
CA ASP A 429 -6.16 -2.25 -36.88
C ASP A 429 -6.26 -2.93 -38.24
N GLN A 430 -6.78 -2.23 -39.22
CA GLN A 430 -7.04 -2.76 -40.58
C GLN A 430 -7.73 -4.15 -40.58
N GLY A 431 -8.70 -4.33 -39.65
CA GLY A 431 -9.45 -5.57 -39.52
C GLY A 431 -8.81 -6.65 -38.66
N SER A 432 -7.55 -6.47 -38.25
CA SER A 432 -6.83 -7.41 -37.38
C SER A 432 -7.00 -7.03 -35.92
N LEU A 433 -7.19 -8.01 -35.03
CA LEU A 433 -7.30 -7.78 -33.60
C LEU A 433 -5.93 -7.47 -32.99
N VAL A 434 -5.69 -6.22 -32.58
CA VAL A 434 -4.41 -5.76 -32.05
C VAL A 434 -4.44 -5.53 -30.54
N GLY A 435 -5.61 -5.35 -29.94
CA GLY A 435 -5.74 -5.07 -28.51
C GLY A 435 -7.16 -5.23 -28.00
N ILE A 436 -7.32 -5.07 -26.71
CA ILE A 436 -8.61 -5.00 -26.03
C ILE A 436 -8.57 -3.91 -24.95
N VAL A 437 -9.56 -3.05 -24.91
CA VAL A 437 -9.75 -2.07 -23.83
C VAL A 437 -10.90 -2.53 -22.95
N THR A 438 -10.70 -2.55 -21.64
CA THR A 438 -11.72 -2.95 -20.68
C THR A 438 -12.18 -1.76 -19.83
N ARG A 439 -13.35 -1.88 -19.18
CA ARG A 439 -13.86 -0.88 -18.22
C ARG A 439 -12.85 -0.60 -17.11
N THR A 440 -12.10 -1.61 -16.69
CA THR A 440 -11.06 -1.45 -15.67
C THR A 440 -9.90 -0.57 -16.13
N ASP A 441 -9.54 -0.64 -17.41
CA ASP A 441 -8.47 0.19 -17.97
C ASP A 441 -8.90 1.65 -18.00
N VAL A 442 -10.14 1.91 -18.39
CA VAL A 442 -10.75 3.26 -18.37
C VAL A 442 -10.81 3.81 -16.94
N LEU A 443 -11.38 3.06 -15.99
CA LEU A 443 -11.48 3.50 -14.59
C LEU A 443 -10.11 3.76 -13.95
N ARG A 444 -9.12 2.92 -14.26
CA ARG A 444 -7.75 3.10 -13.75
C ARG A 444 -7.15 4.41 -14.25
N GLN A 445 -7.44 4.80 -15.48
CA GLN A 445 -6.94 6.05 -16.04
C GLN A 445 -7.61 7.28 -15.40
N LEU A 446 -8.93 7.23 -15.17
CA LEU A 446 -9.65 8.29 -14.45
C LEU A 446 -9.09 8.50 -13.03
N HIS A 447 -8.85 7.41 -12.30
CA HIS A 447 -8.23 7.51 -10.96
C HIS A 447 -6.76 7.98 -10.96
N ARG A 448 -6.03 7.81 -12.06
CA ARG A 448 -4.68 8.38 -12.20
C ARG A 448 -4.74 9.89 -12.38
N GLN A 449 -5.66 10.40 -13.16
CA GLN A 449 -5.87 11.83 -13.36
C GLN A 449 -6.23 12.52 -12.04
N ASP A 450 -7.12 11.94 -11.23
CA ASP A 450 -7.46 12.44 -9.89
C ASP A 450 -6.28 12.43 -8.92
N GLY A 451 -5.36 11.47 -9.05
CA GLY A 451 -4.18 11.33 -8.20
C GLY A 451 -3.07 12.33 -8.54
N GLU A 452 -2.87 12.64 -9.80
CA GLU A 452 -1.85 13.59 -10.26
C GLU A 452 -2.27 15.05 -9.96
N GLN A 453 -3.56 15.36 -10.01
CA GLN A 453 -4.09 16.68 -9.63
C GLN A 453 -3.93 16.99 -8.14
N ARG A 454 -3.99 15.97 -7.27
CA ARG A 454 -3.77 16.13 -5.82
C ARG A 454 -2.31 16.26 -5.42
N SER A 455 -1.35 15.94 -6.30
CA SER A 455 0.08 15.99 -5.98
C SER A 455 0.76 17.30 -6.38
N GLY A 456 0.16 18.13 -7.22
CA GLY A 456 0.72 19.40 -7.69
C GLY A 456 0.66 20.58 -6.70
N GLY A 457 -0.06 20.45 -5.58
CA GLY A 457 -0.34 21.55 -4.64
C GLY A 457 0.23 21.42 -3.24
N ALA A 458 1.08 20.42 -2.93
CA ALA A 458 1.48 20.16 -1.55
C ALA A 458 2.96 19.79 -1.37
N GLU A 459 3.86 20.60 -1.92
CA GLU A 459 5.28 20.60 -1.55
C GLU A 459 5.62 21.95 -0.95
N GLU A 460 5.50 22.06 0.35
CA GLU A 460 6.33 22.76 1.31
C GLU A 460 5.54 23.02 2.59
N ASP A 461 6.02 22.49 3.66
CA ASP A 461 5.80 22.76 5.08
C ASP A 461 4.97 21.75 5.87
N ARG A 462 5.67 20.71 6.38
CA ARG A 462 5.26 19.92 7.55
C ARG A 462 6.39 19.89 8.58
N GLY A 463 6.59 21.03 9.19
CA GLY A 463 7.30 21.13 10.47
C GLY A 463 6.31 21.12 11.62
N LYS A 464 6.35 20.08 12.45
CA LYS A 464 5.88 20.04 13.86
C LYS A 464 4.38 20.20 14.15
N ARG A 465 3.66 19.10 14.26
CA ARG A 465 2.66 18.88 15.33
C ARG A 465 2.53 17.40 15.67
N LYS A 466 2.83 17.07 16.94
CA LYS A 466 2.44 15.84 17.59
C LYS A 466 0.94 15.95 17.91
N HIS A 467 0.14 14.98 17.47
CA HIS A 467 -0.86 14.27 18.27
C HIS A 467 -1.73 13.35 17.44
N SER A 468 -2.01 12.21 18.03
CA SER A 468 -2.83 11.05 17.60
C SER A 468 -2.17 10.07 16.62
N ASN A 469 -1.94 8.88 17.17
CA ASN A 469 -1.22 7.74 16.62
C ASN A 469 -1.87 7.12 15.37
N VAL A 470 -1.61 7.70 14.22
CA VAL A 470 -1.36 6.98 12.97
C VAL A 470 -0.09 7.62 12.40
N GLU A 471 1.05 7.01 12.67
CA GLU A 471 2.32 7.39 12.05
C GLU A 471 2.24 7.13 10.54
N LEU A 472 1.87 8.16 9.80
CA LEU A 472 2.03 8.20 8.35
C LEU A 472 3.52 8.26 8.03
N LEU A 473 3.97 7.41 7.13
CA LEU A 473 5.35 7.42 6.63
C LEU A 473 5.73 8.79 6.04
N PRO A 474 7.02 9.24 6.19
CA PRO A 474 7.46 10.60 5.87
C PRO A 474 7.24 10.97 4.39
N SER A 475 7.05 12.25 4.14
CA SER A 475 6.89 12.89 2.82
C SER A 475 8.00 12.58 1.80
N LYS A 476 9.17 12.14 2.24
CA LYS A 476 10.29 11.69 1.40
C LYS A 476 9.93 10.56 0.42
N LEU A 477 8.96 9.70 0.76
CA LEU A 477 8.59 8.59 -0.11
C LEU A 477 7.84 9.07 -1.36
N ARG A 478 6.97 10.08 -1.23
CA ARG A 478 6.21 10.65 -2.36
C ARG A 478 7.11 11.41 -3.33
N SER A 479 8.10 12.13 -2.82
CA SER A 479 9.02 12.91 -3.66
C SER A 479 10.05 12.05 -4.40
N THR A 480 10.34 10.85 -3.91
CA THR A 480 11.36 9.96 -4.50
C THR A 480 10.75 8.90 -5.41
N SER A 481 9.57 8.36 -5.08
CA SER A 481 8.91 7.32 -5.88
C SER A 481 8.43 7.80 -7.26
N GLY A 482 8.11 9.09 -7.40
CA GLY A 482 7.77 9.72 -8.69
C GLY A 482 8.97 10.18 -9.54
N LYS A 483 10.22 10.02 -9.06
CA LYS A 483 11.44 10.44 -9.78
C LYS A 483 12.33 9.24 -10.07
N PRO A 484 12.30 8.65 -11.27
CA PRO A 484 13.04 7.44 -11.60
C PRO A 484 14.56 7.53 -11.29
N LYS A 485 15.18 8.66 -11.58
CA LYS A 485 16.61 8.91 -11.29
C LYS A 485 16.93 8.88 -9.78
N ALA A 486 16.03 9.40 -8.93
CA ALA A 486 16.24 9.41 -7.50
C ALA A 486 16.07 8.00 -6.90
N LEU A 487 15.11 7.23 -7.39
CA LEU A 487 14.89 5.84 -6.96
C LEU A 487 16.06 4.94 -7.38
N LEU A 488 16.58 5.13 -8.59
CA LEU A 488 17.75 4.40 -9.08
C LEU A 488 19.02 4.73 -8.27
N ALA A 489 19.21 5.99 -7.90
CA ALA A 489 20.31 6.42 -7.04
C ALA A 489 20.21 5.81 -5.64
N ALA A 490 19.02 5.78 -5.05
CA ALA A 490 18.76 5.13 -3.77
C ALA A 490 19.01 3.61 -3.84
N LEU A 491 18.55 2.94 -4.90
CA LEU A 491 18.80 1.51 -5.13
C LEU A 491 20.31 1.24 -5.21
N ARG A 492 21.04 2.03 -5.98
CA ARG A 492 22.49 1.91 -6.10
C ARG A 492 23.22 2.09 -4.76
N HIS A 493 22.71 2.97 -3.89
CA HIS A 493 23.29 3.18 -2.57
C HIS A 493 23.01 2.01 -1.60
N CYS A 494 21.87 1.36 -1.73
CA CYS A 494 21.48 0.21 -0.89
C CYS A 494 22.06 -1.12 -1.35
N LEU A 495 22.69 -1.17 -2.52
CA LEU A 495 23.33 -2.38 -3.06
C LEU A 495 24.83 -2.33 -2.88
N LYS A 496 25.45 -3.49 -2.61
CA LYS A 496 26.90 -3.64 -2.72
C LYS A 496 27.35 -3.27 -4.13
N PRO A 497 28.49 -2.56 -4.30
CA PRO A 497 28.97 -2.15 -5.63
C PRO A 497 29.11 -3.31 -6.62
N GLU A 498 29.53 -4.47 -6.14
CA GLU A 498 29.71 -5.68 -6.94
C GLU A 498 28.36 -6.22 -7.43
N LEU A 499 27.35 -6.24 -6.56
CA LEU A 499 26.00 -6.65 -6.93
C LEU A 499 25.40 -5.67 -7.95
N TRP A 500 25.63 -4.37 -7.77
CA TRP A 500 25.20 -3.37 -8.76
C TRP A 500 25.83 -3.60 -10.13
N GLN A 501 27.10 -4.01 -10.20
CA GLN A 501 27.75 -4.36 -11.46
C GLN A 501 27.09 -5.56 -12.13
N VAL A 502 26.75 -6.61 -11.36
CA VAL A 502 26.01 -7.77 -11.88
C VAL A 502 24.65 -7.36 -12.42
N LEU A 503 23.91 -6.52 -11.68
CA LEU A 503 22.59 -6.04 -12.13
C LEU A 503 22.70 -5.17 -13.39
N SER A 504 23.72 -4.33 -13.49
CA SER A 504 23.94 -3.49 -14.66
C SER A 504 24.31 -4.34 -15.90
N ALA A 505 25.15 -5.37 -15.72
CA ALA A 505 25.47 -6.32 -16.78
C ALA A 505 24.22 -7.13 -17.22
N ALA A 506 23.38 -7.53 -16.25
CA ALA A 506 22.11 -8.20 -16.53
C ALA A 506 21.14 -7.31 -17.31
N ALA A 507 21.06 -6.03 -16.98
CA ALA A 507 20.22 -5.08 -17.70
C ALA A 507 20.71 -4.87 -19.15
N ALA A 508 22.01 -4.67 -19.33
CA ALA A 508 22.62 -4.51 -20.67
C ALA A 508 22.40 -5.74 -21.56
N GLU A 509 22.58 -6.95 -21.01
CA GLU A 509 22.32 -8.19 -21.75
C GLU A 509 20.84 -8.37 -22.10
N ALA A 510 19.93 -8.02 -21.16
CA ALA A 510 18.49 -8.07 -21.42
C ALA A 510 18.07 -7.09 -22.55
N GLU A 511 18.67 -5.88 -22.58
CA GLU A 511 18.43 -4.89 -23.63
C GLU A 511 18.90 -5.38 -25.01
N GLN A 512 20.04 -6.05 -25.09
CA GLN A 512 20.53 -6.63 -26.34
C GLN A 512 19.58 -7.68 -26.90
N GLN A 513 18.89 -8.40 -26.01
CA GLN A 513 17.89 -9.41 -26.40
C GLN A 513 16.50 -8.77 -26.62
N GLY A 514 16.33 -7.46 -26.45
CA GLY A 514 15.05 -6.77 -26.55
C GLY A 514 14.09 -7.11 -25.41
N TRP A 515 14.60 -7.55 -24.26
CA TRP A 515 13.81 -7.87 -23.07
C TRP A 515 13.84 -6.73 -22.05
N HIS A 516 12.83 -6.72 -21.17
CA HIS A 516 12.83 -5.80 -20.04
C HIS A 516 13.19 -6.55 -18.75
N LEU A 517 14.10 -5.96 -17.97
CA LEU A 517 14.52 -6.49 -16.68
C LEU A 517 13.92 -5.65 -15.55
N TYR A 518 13.42 -6.33 -14.51
CA TYR A 518 12.81 -5.70 -13.35
C TYR A 518 13.36 -6.29 -12.05
N LEU A 519 13.67 -5.42 -11.09
CA LEU A 519 13.80 -5.77 -9.68
C LEU A 519 12.39 -5.84 -9.08
N VAL A 520 12.06 -6.91 -8.32
CA VAL A 520 10.70 -7.14 -7.86
C VAL A 520 10.62 -7.58 -6.39
N GLY A 521 9.42 -7.54 -5.83
CA GLY A 521 9.10 -8.22 -4.58
C GLY A 521 9.65 -7.57 -3.33
N GLY A 522 10.25 -8.39 -2.46
CA GLY A 522 10.75 -7.97 -1.15
C GLY A 522 11.81 -6.89 -1.21
N ALA A 523 12.70 -6.96 -2.18
CA ALA A 523 13.78 -5.98 -2.38
C ALA A 523 13.23 -4.57 -2.65
N VAL A 524 12.18 -4.46 -3.49
CA VAL A 524 11.52 -3.16 -3.77
C VAL A 524 10.84 -2.61 -2.52
N ARG A 525 10.09 -3.44 -1.81
CA ARG A 525 9.44 -3.06 -0.53
C ARG A 525 10.47 -2.57 0.48
N ASP A 526 11.54 -3.31 0.71
CA ASP A 526 12.53 -3.01 1.74
C ASP A 526 13.35 -1.76 1.38
N LEU A 527 13.63 -1.53 0.08
CA LEU A 527 14.19 -0.27 -0.42
C LEU A 527 13.27 0.93 -0.13
N LEU A 528 11.98 0.81 -0.43
CA LEU A 528 11.01 1.88 -0.19
C LEU A 528 10.87 2.19 1.31
N LEU A 529 10.91 1.17 2.18
CA LEU A 529 10.91 1.34 3.64
C LEU A 529 12.18 2.03 4.14
N ALA A 530 13.34 1.73 3.56
CA ALA A 530 14.60 2.40 3.89
C ALA A 530 14.58 3.89 3.51
N ILE A 531 14.10 4.21 2.31
CA ILE A 531 13.92 5.60 1.85
C ILE A 531 12.97 6.36 2.79
N ALA A 532 11.95 5.68 3.32
CA ALA A 532 11.00 6.24 4.27
C ALA A 532 11.62 6.56 5.65
N GLY A 533 12.81 6.07 5.95
CA GLY A 533 13.46 6.25 7.26
C GLY A 533 12.84 5.42 8.40
N THR A 534 12.05 4.39 8.07
CA THR A 534 11.41 3.49 9.05
C THR A 534 12.28 2.29 9.39
N ALA A 535 13.29 1.98 8.59
CA ALA A 535 14.33 1.02 8.92
C ALA A 535 15.47 1.73 9.66
N HIS A 536 16.05 1.08 10.66
CA HIS A 536 17.27 1.57 11.32
C HIS A 536 18.32 1.89 10.24
N GLN A 537 18.87 3.10 10.31
CA GLN A 537 19.77 3.69 9.31
C GLN A 537 21.16 3.02 9.22
N GLU A 538 21.36 1.88 9.82
CA GLU A 538 22.55 1.07 9.63
C GLU A 538 22.36 0.25 8.36
N GLU A 539 22.96 0.72 7.26
CA GLU A 539 23.20 0.05 5.97
C GLU A 539 22.23 -1.09 5.64
N LEU A 540 21.08 -0.74 5.05
CA LEU A 540 20.25 -1.76 4.41
C LEU A 540 21.02 -2.32 3.20
N LEU A 541 21.73 -3.42 3.41
CA LEU A 541 22.30 -4.21 2.34
C LEU A 541 21.22 -5.19 1.87
N LEU A 542 20.71 -4.97 0.67
CA LEU A 542 19.86 -5.95 -0.01
C LEU A 542 20.73 -7.14 -0.37
N GLU A 543 20.51 -8.27 0.30
CA GLU A 543 21.25 -9.51 0.05
C GLU A 543 20.49 -10.48 -0.87
N ASP A 544 19.17 -10.43 -0.84
CA ASP A 544 18.25 -11.23 -1.65
C ASP A 544 17.66 -10.35 -2.76
N VAL A 545 18.00 -10.67 -4.01
CA VAL A 545 17.57 -9.91 -5.18
C VAL A 545 16.83 -10.82 -6.15
N ASP A 546 15.53 -10.61 -6.25
CA ASP A 546 14.66 -11.26 -7.21
C ASP A 546 14.56 -10.41 -8.48
N LEU A 547 14.95 -10.98 -9.62
CA LEU A 547 14.85 -10.37 -10.93
C LEU A 547 13.80 -11.07 -11.79
N VAL A 548 12.99 -10.28 -12.48
CA VAL A 548 12.01 -10.76 -13.45
C VAL A 548 12.34 -10.22 -14.83
N VAL A 549 12.42 -11.13 -15.79
CA VAL A 549 12.68 -10.82 -17.20
C VAL A 549 11.35 -10.91 -17.96
N ASP A 550 10.91 -9.80 -18.52
CA ASP A 550 9.76 -9.75 -19.43
C ASP A 550 10.26 -9.83 -20.88
N GLY A 551 10.19 -11.01 -21.46
CA GLY A 551 10.52 -11.30 -22.85
C GLY A 551 9.31 -11.77 -23.63
N PHE A 552 8.08 -11.47 -23.18
CA PHE A 552 6.84 -12.01 -23.74
C PHE A 552 6.66 -11.74 -25.25
N HIS A 553 7.17 -10.61 -25.72
CA HIS A 553 7.07 -10.20 -27.12
C HIS A 553 8.12 -10.86 -28.05
N GLN A 554 9.14 -11.51 -27.46
CA GLN A 554 10.20 -12.23 -28.19
C GLN A 554 10.36 -13.60 -27.55
N ALA A 555 9.79 -14.63 -28.14
CA ALA A 555 9.74 -15.97 -27.60
C ALA A 555 11.13 -16.60 -27.50
N ALA A 556 11.63 -16.77 -26.27
CA ALA A 556 12.74 -17.66 -25.99
C ALA A 556 12.21 -19.09 -25.77
N THR A 557 12.78 -20.06 -26.44
CA THR A 557 12.37 -21.47 -26.35
C THR A 557 12.53 -22.08 -24.94
N VAL A 558 13.37 -21.48 -24.10
CA VAL A 558 13.74 -21.96 -22.75
C VAL A 558 13.23 -21.03 -21.63
N GLY A 559 12.61 -19.91 -21.97
CA GLY A 559 12.21 -18.85 -21.03
C GLY A 559 13.29 -17.77 -20.91
N ALA A 560 12.86 -16.49 -20.97
CA ALA A 560 13.76 -15.33 -21.00
C ALA A 560 14.66 -15.22 -19.76
N GLY A 561 14.13 -15.54 -18.55
CA GLY A 561 14.92 -15.50 -17.32
C GLY A 561 16.05 -16.54 -17.29
N VAL A 562 15.77 -17.74 -17.78
CA VAL A 562 16.78 -18.83 -17.88
C VAL A 562 17.83 -18.48 -18.93
N ALA A 563 17.42 -17.94 -20.07
CA ALA A 563 18.33 -17.54 -21.14
C ALA A 563 19.24 -16.39 -20.68
N LEU A 564 18.72 -15.38 -19.97
CA LEU A 564 19.50 -14.28 -19.41
C LEU A 564 20.51 -14.77 -18.37
N ALA A 565 20.10 -15.67 -17.47
CA ALA A 565 21.01 -16.23 -16.47
C ALA A 565 22.16 -17.04 -17.12
N ALA A 566 21.87 -17.79 -18.20
CA ALA A 566 22.86 -18.52 -18.95
C ALA A 566 23.85 -17.58 -19.70
N ALA A 567 23.36 -16.51 -20.30
CA ALA A 567 24.20 -15.50 -20.93
C ALA A 567 25.12 -14.81 -19.91
N LEU A 568 24.60 -14.46 -18.73
CA LEU A 568 25.39 -13.88 -17.64
C LEU A 568 26.42 -14.85 -17.07
N GLN A 569 26.13 -16.15 -17.01
CA GLN A 569 27.12 -17.15 -16.58
C GLN A 569 28.36 -17.13 -17.50
N ALA A 570 28.17 -16.88 -18.80
CA ALA A 570 29.31 -16.75 -19.72
C ALA A 570 30.23 -15.55 -19.38
N HIS A 571 29.67 -14.47 -18.86
CA HIS A 571 30.43 -13.31 -18.34
C HIS A 571 31.02 -13.53 -16.95
N TYR A 572 30.41 -14.43 -16.15
CA TYR A 572 30.84 -14.78 -14.80
C TYR A 572 31.09 -16.29 -14.66
N PRO A 573 32.19 -16.83 -15.20
CA PRO A 573 32.44 -18.28 -15.22
C PRO A 573 32.58 -18.92 -13.83
N THR A 574 32.84 -18.12 -12.78
CA THR A 574 32.90 -18.57 -11.39
C THR A 574 31.52 -18.85 -10.80
N ALA A 575 30.45 -18.35 -11.44
CA ALA A 575 29.09 -18.57 -10.98
C ALA A 575 28.58 -19.95 -11.38
N ARG A 576 27.91 -20.61 -10.44
CA ARG A 576 27.16 -21.84 -10.71
C ARG A 576 25.75 -21.49 -11.13
N LEU A 577 25.30 -21.98 -12.29
CA LEU A 577 23.94 -21.84 -12.77
C LEU A 577 23.09 -23.03 -12.28
N GLU A 578 21.99 -22.73 -11.59
CA GLU A 578 20.96 -23.70 -11.24
C GLU A 578 19.67 -23.36 -11.98
N ILE A 579 19.12 -24.31 -12.76
CA ILE A 579 17.93 -24.11 -13.58
C ILE A 579 16.77 -24.94 -13.03
N HIS A 580 15.65 -24.26 -12.79
CA HIS A 580 14.40 -24.88 -12.38
C HIS A 580 13.39 -24.81 -13.55
N GLY A 581 13.63 -25.63 -14.59
CA GLY A 581 12.95 -25.56 -15.88
C GLY A 581 11.42 -25.63 -15.83
N LYS A 582 10.85 -26.40 -14.90
CA LYS A 582 9.38 -26.46 -14.72
C LYS A 582 8.76 -25.12 -14.33
N PHE A 583 9.52 -24.22 -13.71
CA PHE A 583 9.06 -22.92 -13.25
C PHE A 583 9.66 -21.76 -14.05
N GLN A 584 10.44 -22.04 -15.09
CA GLN A 584 11.13 -21.02 -15.91
C GLN A 584 11.95 -20.03 -15.08
N THR A 585 12.64 -20.55 -14.06
CA THR A 585 13.53 -19.79 -13.18
C THR A 585 14.94 -20.36 -13.21
N ALA A 586 15.91 -19.50 -13.00
CA ALA A 586 17.31 -19.87 -12.84
C ALA A 586 17.94 -19.04 -11.73
N ALA A 587 18.97 -19.58 -11.09
CA ALA A 587 19.75 -18.88 -10.10
C ALA A 587 21.23 -18.89 -10.48
N LEU A 588 21.91 -17.77 -10.29
CA LEU A 588 23.34 -17.68 -10.32
C LEU A 588 23.89 -17.62 -8.89
N LEU A 589 24.78 -18.58 -8.59
CA LEU A 589 25.36 -18.73 -7.26
C LEU A 589 26.87 -18.54 -7.35
N TRP A 590 27.39 -17.63 -6.56
CA TRP A 590 28.81 -17.50 -6.28
C TRP A 590 29.06 -18.09 -4.89
N HIS A 591 30.09 -18.93 -4.76
CA HIS A 591 30.49 -19.50 -3.48
C HIS A 591 31.95 -19.22 -3.24
N ASN A 592 32.24 -18.47 -2.16
CA ASN A 592 33.60 -18.05 -1.78
C ASN A 592 34.37 -17.33 -2.92
N ASP A 593 33.65 -16.63 -3.78
CA ASP A 593 34.27 -15.79 -4.83
C ASP A 593 35.10 -14.68 -4.21
N PRO A 594 36.28 -14.34 -4.74
CA PRO A 594 37.17 -13.31 -4.21
C PRO A 594 36.52 -11.93 -4.09
N VAL A 595 35.63 -11.60 -5.04
CA VAL A 595 34.95 -10.27 -5.15
C VAL A 595 33.53 -10.36 -4.64
N LEU A 596 32.73 -11.26 -5.21
CA LEU A 596 31.28 -11.39 -4.92
C LEU A 596 30.99 -12.19 -3.66
N LYS A 597 32.00 -12.86 -3.10
CA LYS A 597 31.88 -13.72 -1.91
C LYS A 597 30.85 -14.85 -2.12
N SER A 598 29.88 -14.95 -1.27
CA SER A 598 28.72 -15.85 -1.45
C SER A 598 27.53 -14.98 -1.80
N LEU A 599 27.17 -14.96 -3.07
CA LEU A 599 26.06 -14.19 -3.62
C LEU A 599 25.08 -15.12 -4.34
N TRP A 600 23.80 -14.81 -4.22
CA TRP A 600 22.72 -15.50 -4.90
C TRP A 600 21.85 -14.48 -5.63
N VAL A 601 21.59 -14.69 -6.91
CA VAL A 601 20.69 -13.85 -7.72
C VAL A 601 19.73 -14.75 -8.47
N ASP A 602 18.44 -14.55 -8.20
CA ASP A 602 17.35 -15.29 -8.83
C ASP A 602 16.83 -14.58 -10.08
N PHE A 603 16.72 -15.32 -11.18
CA PHE A 603 16.16 -14.88 -12.44
C PHE A 603 14.88 -15.66 -12.75
N ALA A 604 13.76 -14.98 -12.83
CA ALA A 604 12.49 -15.56 -13.25
C ALA A 604 12.05 -14.98 -14.60
N THR A 605 11.49 -15.81 -15.47
CA THR A 605 10.70 -15.30 -16.59
C THR A 605 9.39 -14.76 -16.08
N ALA A 606 8.97 -13.57 -16.53
CA ALA A 606 7.66 -13.02 -16.22
C ALA A 606 6.59 -14.04 -16.62
N ARG A 607 5.71 -14.40 -15.68
CA ARG A 607 4.79 -15.53 -15.88
C ARG A 607 3.47 -15.33 -15.17
N THR A 608 2.45 -16.03 -15.64
CA THR A 608 1.21 -16.28 -14.92
C THR A 608 1.25 -17.66 -14.27
N GLU A 609 0.47 -17.82 -13.19
CA GLU A 609 0.31 -19.08 -12.47
C GLU A 609 -1.17 -19.47 -12.46
N PHE A 610 -1.44 -20.74 -12.73
CA PHE A 610 -2.78 -21.30 -12.68
C PHE A 610 -2.80 -22.51 -11.73
N TYR A 611 -3.72 -22.51 -10.78
CA TYR A 611 -3.92 -23.60 -9.83
C TYR A 611 -5.08 -24.47 -10.31
N PRO A 612 -4.84 -25.70 -10.84
CA PRO A 612 -5.90 -26.56 -11.39
C PRO A 612 -6.96 -26.95 -10.37
N TYR A 613 -6.58 -27.02 -9.10
CA TYR A 613 -7.47 -27.21 -7.94
C TYR A 613 -6.86 -26.53 -6.71
N PRO A 614 -7.65 -26.27 -5.63
CA PRO A 614 -7.14 -25.64 -4.42
C PRO A 614 -5.89 -26.33 -3.86
N ALA A 615 -4.89 -25.54 -3.50
CA ALA A 615 -3.60 -26.02 -2.96
C ALA A 615 -2.74 -26.89 -3.90
N ALA A 616 -3.04 -26.94 -5.19
CA ALA A 616 -2.24 -27.64 -6.20
C ALA A 616 -0.85 -27.01 -6.40
N ASN A 617 0.01 -27.70 -7.14
CA ASN A 617 1.15 -27.06 -7.77
C ASN A 617 0.67 -26.15 -8.90
N PRO A 618 1.14 -24.91 -8.99
CA PRO A 618 0.78 -24.05 -10.11
C PRO A 618 1.36 -24.56 -11.43
N GLU A 619 0.58 -24.50 -12.47
CA GLU A 619 1.05 -24.53 -13.84
C GLU A 619 1.48 -23.11 -14.22
N VAL A 620 2.67 -22.97 -14.83
CA VAL A 620 3.25 -21.68 -15.17
C VAL A 620 3.32 -21.49 -16.68
N GLU A 621 3.10 -20.27 -17.14
CA GLU A 621 3.22 -19.88 -18.55
C GLU A 621 3.81 -18.48 -18.63
N ALA A 622 4.72 -18.25 -19.59
CA ALA A 622 5.33 -16.95 -19.82
C ALA A 622 4.26 -15.88 -20.09
N SER A 623 4.43 -14.69 -19.48
CA SER A 623 3.46 -13.62 -19.57
C SER A 623 4.15 -12.26 -19.35
N SER A 624 3.38 -11.15 -19.29
CA SER A 624 3.91 -9.82 -19.02
C SER A 624 4.25 -9.60 -17.54
N ILE A 625 5.08 -8.59 -17.25
CA ILE A 625 5.39 -8.17 -15.88
C ILE A 625 4.13 -7.88 -15.06
N GLN A 626 3.09 -7.28 -15.66
CA GLN A 626 1.84 -6.99 -14.96
C GLN A 626 1.16 -8.26 -14.45
N GLN A 627 1.14 -9.32 -15.24
CA GLN A 627 0.58 -10.62 -14.85
C GLN A 627 1.47 -11.32 -13.81
N ASP A 628 2.80 -11.18 -13.91
CA ASP A 628 3.72 -11.70 -12.89
C ASP A 628 3.49 -11.03 -11.53
N LEU A 629 3.28 -9.72 -11.52
CA LEU A 629 2.97 -9.01 -10.29
C LEU A 629 1.59 -9.37 -9.72
N TYR A 630 0.58 -9.62 -10.60
CA TYR A 630 -0.78 -9.99 -10.18
C TYR A 630 -0.87 -11.35 -9.47
N ARG A 631 -0.01 -12.34 -9.83
CA ARG A 631 0.01 -13.67 -9.19
C ARG A 631 0.67 -13.69 -7.81
N ARG A 632 1.33 -12.60 -7.38
CA ARG A 632 2.03 -12.54 -6.10
C ARG A 632 1.06 -12.55 -4.91
N ASP A 633 1.63 -12.59 -3.72
CA ASP A 633 0.83 -12.75 -2.49
C ASP A 633 0.15 -11.47 -2.04
N PHE A 634 0.89 -10.37 -1.90
CA PHE A 634 0.40 -9.11 -1.33
C PHE A 634 0.79 -7.92 -2.19
N THR A 635 -0.01 -6.84 -2.12
CA THR A 635 0.22 -5.59 -2.84
C THR A 635 1.61 -5.01 -2.58
N ILE A 636 2.08 -5.03 -1.32
CA ILE A 636 3.41 -4.53 -0.92
C ILE A 636 4.58 -5.33 -1.52
N ASN A 637 4.35 -6.54 -2.01
CA ASN A 637 5.32 -7.39 -2.69
C ASN A 637 5.07 -7.46 -4.21
N ALA A 638 4.04 -6.76 -4.70
CA ALA A 638 3.64 -6.74 -6.12
C ALA A 638 4.05 -5.42 -6.80
N MET A 639 5.19 -4.89 -6.43
CA MET A 639 5.83 -3.72 -7.03
C MET A 639 7.10 -4.12 -7.76
N ALA A 640 7.47 -3.38 -8.80
CA ALA A 640 8.67 -3.60 -9.59
C ALA A 640 9.40 -2.29 -9.89
N ILE A 641 10.73 -2.33 -9.98
CA ILE A 641 11.56 -1.24 -10.48
C ILE A 641 12.19 -1.70 -11.80
N ARG A 642 11.97 -0.92 -12.87
CA ARG A 642 12.53 -1.22 -14.18
C ARG A 642 14.04 -0.91 -14.19
N LEU A 643 14.84 -1.84 -14.70
CA LEU A 643 16.30 -1.72 -14.80
C LEU A 643 16.79 -1.48 -16.24
N THR A 644 15.91 -1.61 -17.25
CA THR A 644 16.20 -1.47 -18.70
C THR A 644 15.49 -0.26 -19.30
N GLU A 645 16.03 0.28 -20.41
CA GLU A 645 15.38 1.35 -21.19
C GLU A 645 14.11 0.81 -21.92
N PRO A 646 13.12 1.66 -22.24
CA PRO A 646 12.93 3.02 -21.73
C PRO A 646 12.37 3.03 -20.32
N GLY A 647 12.76 4.01 -19.50
CA GLY A 647 12.19 4.21 -18.16
C GLY A 647 12.96 3.53 -17.03
N VAL A 648 14.31 3.48 -17.12
CA VAL A 648 15.16 2.97 -16.03
C VAL A 648 14.88 3.70 -14.72
N GLY A 649 14.64 2.95 -13.65
CA GLY A 649 14.29 3.47 -12.32
C GLY A 649 12.81 3.77 -12.13
N GLU A 650 11.96 3.49 -13.12
CA GLU A 650 10.50 3.61 -13.00
C GLU A 650 9.95 2.58 -11.99
N LEU A 651 9.14 3.05 -11.04
CA LEU A 651 8.40 2.19 -10.13
C LEU A 651 7.07 1.77 -10.77
N LEU A 652 6.89 0.49 -10.98
CA LEU A 652 5.62 -0.09 -11.43
C LEU A 652 4.83 -0.57 -10.21
N ASP A 653 3.76 0.13 -9.91
CA ASP A 653 2.80 -0.21 -8.85
C ASP A 653 1.37 -0.25 -9.40
N PHE A 654 0.98 -1.39 -9.95
CA PHE A 654 -0.34 -1.58 -10.55
C PHE A 654 -1.45 -1.84 -9.52
N PHE A 655 -1.09 -2.16 -8.28
CA PHE A 655 -2.03 -2.69 -7.28
C PHE A 655 -2.09 -1.88 -5.99
N GLY A 656 -1.46 -0.70 -5.97
CA GLY A 656 -1.48 0.20 -4.82
C GLY A 656 -0.59 -0.24 -3.65
N GLY A 657 0.47 -1.00 -3.94
CA GLY A 657 1.40 -1.49 -2.93
C GLY A 657 2.09 -0.37 -2.16
N LEU A 658 2.39 0.76 -2.81
CA LEU A 658 2.97 1.93 -2.16
C LEU A 658 2.01 2.56 -1.14
N LEU A 659 0.71 2.62 -1.45
CA LEU A 659 -0.31 3.13 -0.54
C LEU A 659 -0.46 2.21 0.68
N ASP A 660 -0.52 0.89 0.47
CA ASP A 660 -0.62 -0.08 1.55
C ASP A 660 0.65 -0.10 2.42
N LEU A 661 1.83 0.13 1.81
CA LEU A 661 3.09 0.28 2.52
C LEU A 661 3.07 1.51 3.43
N GLN A 662 2.56 2.64 2.94
CA GLN A 662 2.38 3.88 3.71
C GLN A 662 1.35 3.71 4.84
N ALA A 663 0.25 3.01 4.57
CA ALA A 663 -0.79 2.71 5.55
C ALA A 663 -0.41 1.60 6.54
N LYS A 664 0.77 0.99 6.39
CA LYS A 664 1.24 -0.17 7.19
C LYS A 664 0.23 -1.33 7.15
N GLN A 665 -0.30 -1.63 5.97
CA GLN A 665 -1.30 -2.68 5.75
C GLN A 665 -0.77 -3.84 4.91
N ILE A 666 -1.21 -5.04 5.22
CA ILE A 666 -1.05 -6.24 4.40
C ILE A 666 -2.37 -6.49 3.68
N ARG A 667 -2.37 -6.28 2.36
CA ARG A 667 -3.52 -6.50 1.49
C ARG A 667 -3.20 -7.56 0.45
N VAL A 668 -4.12 -8.52 0.29
CA VAL A 668 -4.02 -9.54 -0.75
C VAL A 668 -4.46 -8.99 -2.11
N LEU A 669 -3.91 -9.52 -3.20
CA LEU A 669 -4.19 -9.04 -4.56
C LEU A 669 -5.58 -9.43 -5.08
N HIS A 670 -6.08 -10.60 -4.69
CA HIS A 670 -7.41 -11.09 -5.13
C HIS A 670 -8.06 -12.02 -4.09
N ALA A 671 -9.39 -12.08 -4.11
CA ALA A 671 -10.20 -12.78 -3.12
C ALA A 671 -9.89 -14.29 -3.01
N ASN A 672 -9.55 -14.96 -4.13
CA ASN A 672 -9.30 -16.39 -4.17
C ASN A 672 -7.87 -16.78 -3.73
N SER A 673 -7.01 -15.82 -3.47
CA SER A 673 -5.58 -16.01 -3.20
C SER A 673 -5.31 -17.04 -2.10
N PHE A 674 -6.11 -17.04 -1.05
CA PHE A 674 -5.97 -17.98 0.06
C PHE A 674 -6.56 -19.37 -0.25
N ILE A 675 -7.56 -19.44 -1.11
CA ILE A 675 -8.12 -20.74 -1.59
C ILE A 675 -7.11 -21.42 -2.51
N GLU A 676 -6.44 -20.69 -3.39
CA GLU A 676 -5.41 -21.17 -4.29
C GLU A 676 -4.17 -21.64 -3.54
N ASP A 677 -3.70 -20.86 -2.57
CA ASP A 677 -2.54 -21.20 -1.74
C ASP A 677 -2.74 -20.81 -0.28
N PRO A 678 -3.15 -21.76 0.58
CA PRO A 678 -3.33 -21.52 2.01
C PRO A 678 -2.06 -21.07 2.75
N THR A 679 -0.89 -21.35 2.21
CA THR A 679 0.37 -20.90 2.82
C THR A 679 0.50 -19.38 2.83
N ARG A 680 -0.22 -18.69 1.95
CA ARG A 680 -0.30 -17.22 1.95
C ARG A 680 -0.93 -16.66 3.24
N ILE A 681 -1.77 -17.44 3.96
CA ILE A 681 -2.28 -17.05 5.29
C ILE A 681 -1.12 -16.91 6.27
N TYR A 682 -0.24 -17.90 6.31
CA TYR A 682 0.93 -17.88 7.20
C TYR A 682 1.93 -16.81 6.80
N ARG A 683 2.10 -16.57 5.50
CA ARG A 683 2.90 -15.47 4.97
C ARG A 683 2.32 -14.10 5.36
N ALA A 684 1.00 -13.92 5.26
CA ALA A 684 0.32 -12.68 5.68
C ALA A 684 0.61 -12.36 7.13
N VAL A 685 0.44 -13.33 8.01
CA VAL A 685 0.72 -13.17 9.45
C VAL A 685 2.20 -12.93 9.72
N ARG A 686 3.08 -13.64 9.02
CA ARG A 686 4.54 -13.46 9.15
C ARG A 686 4.97 -12.06 8.71
N PHE A 687 4.49 -11.55 7.59
CA PHE A 687 4.80 -10.20 7.14
C PHE A 687 4.17 -9.14 8.04
N ALA A 688 2.91 -9.30 8.45
CA ALA A 688 2.25 -8.38 9.38
C ALA A 688 3.06 -8.24 10.68
N THR A 689 3.46 -9.37 11.25
CA THR A 689 4.19 -9.38 12.52
C THR A 689 5.64 -8.89 12.36
N ARG A 690 6.33 -9.28 11.26
CA ARG A 690 7.70 -8.86 10.97
C ARG A 690 7.82 -7.36 10.75
N LEU A 691 6.89 -6.79 10.00
CA LEU A 691 6.91 -5.38 9.60
C LEU A 691 6.20 -4.46 10.60
N GLY A 692 5.49 -5.03 11.58
CA GLY A 692 4.62 -4.26 12.48
C GLY A 692 3.40 -3.67 11.76
N PHE A 693 2.91 -4.36 10.72
CA PHE A 693 1.76 -3.96 9.91
C PHE A 693 0.50 -4.69 10.36
N GLN A 694 -0.66 -4.16 9.97
CA GLN A 694 -1.95 -4.78 10.23
C GLN A 694 -2.48 -5.49 8.98
N LEU A 695 -3.30 -6.53 9.18
CA LEU A 695 -4.06 -7.11 8.08
C LEU A 695 -5.17 -6.14 7.70
N ASP A 696 -5.33 -5.88 6.40
CA ASP A 696 -6.47 -5.13 5.88
C ASP A 696 -7.78 -5.88 6.18
N ALA A 697 -8.85 -5.15 6.51
CA ALA A 697 -10.12 -5.75 6.93
C ALA A 697 -10.72 -6.73 5.89
N GLN A 698 -10.56 -6.42 4.61
CA GLN A 698 -11.03 -7.29 3.52
C GLN A 698 -10.16 -8.56 3.42
N THR A 699 -8.85 -8.42 3.60
CA THR A 699 -7.89 -9.54 3.65
C THR A 699 -8.19 -10.47 4.82
N ASP A 700 -8.46 -9.94 6.02
CA ASP A 700 -8.91 -10.73 7.19
C ASP A 700 -10.19 -11.51 6.86
N GLY A 701 -11.18 -10.84 6.25
CA GLY A 701 -12.43 -11.48 5.80
C GLY A 701 -12.18 -12.63 4.82
N TYR A 702 -11.31 -12.46 3.85
CA TYR A 702 -10.97 -13.52 2.89
C TYR A 702 -10.25 -14.71 3.54
N ILE A 703 -9.37 -14.46 4.51
CA ILE A 703 -8.71 -15.51 5.30
C ILE A 703 -9.77 -16.34 6.05
N ARG A 704 -10.65 -15.69 6.79
CA ARG A 704 -11.71 -16.37 7.56
C ARG A 704 -12.66 -17.15 6.65
N TYR A 705 -13.04 -16.57 5.51
CA TYR A 705 -13.87 -17.26 4.52
C TYR A 705 -13.16 -18.50 3.96
N ALA A 706 -11.90 -18.39 3.59
CA ALA A 706 -11.13 -19.52 3.05
C ALA A 706 -11.01 -20.66 4.07
N ILE A 707 -10.81 -20.35 5.35
CA ILE A 707 -10.75 -21.37 6.42
C ILE A 707 -12.14 -21.99 6.64
N ALA A 708 -13.20 -21.18 6.75
CA ALA A 708 -14.57 -21.64 7.01
C ALA A 708 -15.15 -22.45 5.83
N SER A 709 -14.69 -22.23 4.61
CA SER A 709 -15.16 -22.98 3.42
C SER A 709 -14.85 -24.47 3.46
N GLY A 710 -13.96 -24.92 4.34
CA GLY A 710 -13.55 -26.32 4.48
C GLY A 710 -12.80 -26.90 3.26
N VAL A 711 -12.45 -26.08 2.27
CA VAL A 711 -11.75 -26.50 1.03
C VAL A 711 -10.46 -27.27 1.34
N TYR A 712 -9.76 -26.90 2.39
CA TYR A 712 -8.50 -27.56 2.78
C TYR A 712 -8.72 -28.97 3.37
N VAL A 713 -9.78 -29.15 4.13
CA VAL A 713 -10.15 -30.46 4.69
C VAL A 713 -10.62 -31.41 3.58
N GLN A 714 -11.41 -30.89 2.63
CA GLN A 714 -11.89 -31.66 1.49
C GLN A 714 -10.74 -32.07 0.55
N SER A 715 -9.79 -31.17 0.27
CA SER A 715 -8.63 -31.49 -0.58
C SER A 715 -7.72 -32.55 0.06
N GLN A 716 -7.55 -32.53 1.37
CA GLN A 716 -6.81 -33.57 2.12
C GLN A 716 -7.55 -34.92 2.12
N ALA A 717 -8.89 -34.91 2.21
CA ALA A 717 -9.71 -36.13 2.16
C ALA A 717 -9.70 -36.79 0.76
N GLN A 718 -9.83 -35.99 -0.30
CA GLN A 718 -9.78 -36.47 -1.69
C GLN A 718 -8.41 -37.07 -2.08
N GLN A 719 -7.31 -36.55 -1.51
CA GLN A 719 -5.98 -37.10 -1.69
C GLN A 719 -5.81 -38.50 -1.04
N ARG A 720 -6.54 -38.81 0.06
CA ARG A 720 -6.52 -40.10 0.75
C ARG A 720 -7.27 -41.20 -0.03
N HIS A 721 -8.21 -40.84 -0.90
CA HIS A 721 -9.05 -41.78 -1.66
C HIS A 721 -8.55 -42.09 -3.08
N ARG A 722 -7.50 -41.42 -3.54
CA ARG A 722 -6.83 -41.77 -4.81
C ARG A 722 -5.98 -43.02 -4.58
N GLN A 723 -6.34 -44.12 -5.24
CA GLN A 723 -5.60 -45.41 -5.21
C GLN A 723 -4.14 -45.22 -5.64
N PRO A 724 -3.18 -45.94 -5.03
CA PRO A 724 -1.79 -45.89 -5.40
C PRO A 724 -1.57 -46.66 -6.71
N SER A 725 -1.82 -46.05 -7.85
CA SER A 725 -1.40 -46.57 -9.15
C SER A 725 -0.25 -45.73 -9.69
N GLN A 726 0.94 -46.33 -9.61
CA GLN A 726 2.08 -46.26 -10.55
C GLN A 726 2.95 -45.00 -10.66
N GLU A 727 2.93 -44.03 -9.72
CA GLU A 727 4.06 -43.10 -9.61
C GLU A 727 4.41 -42.87 -8.15
N PRO A 728 5.71 -42.68 -7.78
CA PRO A 728 6.09 -42.40 -6.41
C PRO A 728 5.35 -41.18 -5.96
N ALA A 729 4.65 -41.30 -4.80
CA ALA A 729 3.81 -40.27 -4.23
C ALA A 729 4.58 -38.93 -4.15
N VAL A 730 4.37 -38.05 -5.10
CA VAL A 730 4.84 -36.67 -5.05
C VAL A 730 4.16 -36.07 -3.85
N THR A 731 4.91 -35.85 -2.79
CA THR A 731 4.45 -35.19 -1.57
C THR A 731 3.77 -33.88 -1.95
N PRO A 732 2.60 -33.56 -1.40
CA PRO A 732 1.88 -32.38 -1.76
C PRO A 732 2.73 -31.14 -1.49
N ALA A 733 2.98 -30.33 -2.49
CA ALA A 733 3.79 -29.11 -2.40
C ALA A 733 3.29 -28.13 -1.32
N LEU A 734 1.99 -28.18 -1.02
CA LEU A 734 1.37 -27.45 0.08
C LEU A 734 2.06 -27.74 1.42
N GLN A 735 2.26 -29.01 1.76
CA GLN A 735 2.78 -29.40 3.07
C GLN A 735 4.25 -28.98 3.24
N THR A 736 5.03 -29.05 2.17
CA THR A 736 6.41 -28.58 2.16
C THR A 736 6.47 -27.07 2.36
N ARG A 737 5.60 -26.30 1.67
CA ARG A 737 5.52 -24.85 1.82
C ARG A 737 5.01 -24.45 3.20
N LEU A 738 4.00 -25.16 3.73
CA LEU A 738 3.46 -24.91 5.07
C LEU A 738 4.53 -25.14 6.16
N LYS A 739 5.29 -26.25 6.06
CA LYS A 739 6.42 -26.50 6.95
C LYS A 739 7.45 -25.36 6.88
N ALA A 740 7.77 -24.88 5.69
CA ALA A 740 8.72 -23.77 5.52
C ALA A 740 8.23 -22.49 6.22
N GLU A 741 6.97 -22.11 6.04
CA GLU A 741 6.42 -20.92 6.70
C GLU A 741 6.37 -21.08 8.23
N LEU A 742 5.97 -22.25 8.74
CA LEU A 742 6.00 -22.54 10.18
C LEU A 742 7.43 -22.47 10.74
N LYS A 743 8.42 -23.00 9.99
CA LYS A 743 9.83 -22.88 10.35
C LYS A 743 10.25 -21.40 10.46
N TYR A 744 9.93 -20.57 9.47
CA TYR A 744 10.25 -19.13 9.49
C TYR A 744 9.60 -18.43 10.69
N ILE A 745 8.33 -18.72 10.98
CA ILE A 745 7.61 -18.14 12.12
C ILE A 745 8.30 -18.54 13.44
N PHE A 746 8.51 -19.85 13.67
CA PHE A 746 9.09 -20.34 14.94
C PHE A 746 10.58 -20.00 15.14
N GLN A 747 11.31 -19.68 14.08
CA GLN A 747 12.69 -19.20 14.16
C GLN A 747 12.77 -17.70 14.48
N SER A 748 11.70 -16.96 14.23
CA SER A 748 11.70 -15.50 14.39
C SER A 748 11.59 -15.07 15.85
N PRO A 749 12.09 -13.86 16.20
CA PRO A 749 11.91 -13.30 17.54
C PRO A 749 10.44 -12.98 17.87
N TYR A 750 9.60 -12.84 16.86
CA TYR A 750 8.17 -12.50 16.95
C TYR A 750 7.25 -13.72 16.82
N TRP A 751 7.74 -14.94 17.05
CA TRP A 751 6.92 -16.15 16.90
C TRP A 751 5.66 -16.17 17.76
N GLN A 752 5.70 -15.57 18.97
CA GLN A 752 4.54 -15.55 19.87
C GLN A 752 3.38 -14.72 19.30
N PRO A 753 3.54 -13.42 18.96
CA PRO A 753 2.46 -12.67 18.34
C PRO A 753 2.01 -13.25 17.01
N ALA A 754 2.91 -13.81 16.20
CA ALA A 754 2.52 -14.48 14.95
C ALA A 754 1.64 -15.70 15.20
N LEU A 755 2.01 -16.56 16.15
CA LEU A 755 1.20 -17.73 16.50
C LEU A 755 -0.16 -17.33 17.12
N GLN A 756 -0.20 -16.24 17.90
CA GLN A 756 -1.46 -15.70 18.42
C GLN A 756 -2.38 -15.27 17.28
N THR A 757 -1.87 -14.49 16.34
CA THR A 757 -2.67 -14.05 15.18
C THR A 757 -3.16 -15.24 14.35
N LEU A 758 -2.32 -16.27 14.14
CA LEU A 758 -2.77 -17.50 13.46
C LEU A 758 -3.89 -18.22 14.22
N ALA A 759 -3.82 -18.25 15.55
CA ALA A 759 -4.85 -18.85 16.39
C ALA A 759 -6.16 -18.05 16.32
N ASP A 760 -6.09 -16.70 16.39
CA ASP A 760 -7.23 -15.79 16.35
C ASP A 760 -7.96 -15.84 14.98
N LEU A 761 -7.21 -16.06 13.91
CA LEU A 761 -7.75 -16.30 12.56
C LEU A 761 -8.32 -17.70 12.36
N GLY A 762 -8.05 -18.65 13.27
CA GLY A 762 -8.39 -20.05 13.08
C GLY A 762 -7.47 -20.81 12.10
N ALA A 763 -6.35 -20.22 11.71
CA ALA A 763 -5.46 -20.75 10.67
C ALA A 763 -4.76 -22.07 11.07
N LEU A 764 -4.69 -22.38 12.34
CA LEU A 764 -4.15 -23.68 12.82
C LEU A 764 -4.97 -24.87 12.31
N GLN A 765 -6.24 -24.68 11.97
CA GLN A 765 -7.09 -25.69 11.36
C GLN A 765 -6.59 -26.15 9.98
N CYS A 766 -5.81 -25.33 9.28
CA CYS A 766 -5.13 -25.75 8.02
C CYS A 766 -4.06 -26.84 8.27
N ILE A 767 -3.51 -26.94 9.49
CA ILE A 767 -2.60 -28.03 9.89
C ILE A 767 -3.43 -29.25 10.26
N HIS A 768 -4.36 -29.07 11.17
CA HIS A 768 -5.33 -30.11 11.57
C HIS A 768 -6.58 -29.49 12.17
N PRO A 769 -7.81 -29.98 11.84
CA PRO A 769 -9.07 -29.37 12.27
C PRO A 769 -9.24 -29.23 13.79
N THR A 770 -8.64 -30.12 14.55
CA THR A 770 -8.74 -30.13 16.04
C THR A 770 -7.62 -29.34 16.72
N LEU A 771 -6.67 -28.77 15.95
CA LEU A 771 -5.55 -28.05 16.53
C LEU A 771 -5.99 -26.65 16.98
N ALA A 772 -5.97 -26.42 18.28
CA ALA A 772 -6.34 -25.15 18.91
C ALA A 772 -5.30 -24.73 19.94
N MET A 773 -5.27 -23.45 20.25
CA MET A 773 -4.40 -22.88 21.28
C MET A 773 -5.18 -22.67 22.56
N ASP A 774 -4.69 -23.26 23.65
CA ASP A 774 -5.19 -23.02 24.98
C ASP A 774 -4.08 -22.47 25.91
N THR A 775 -4.43 -22.16 27.13
CA THR A 775 -3.49 -21.61 28.13
C THR A 775 -2.36 -22.58 28.45
N ASP A 776 -2.60 -23.89 28.33
CA ASP A 776 -1.63 -24.95 28.60
C ASP A 776 -0.61 -25.05 27.47
N VAL A 777 -1.05 -25.03 26.21
CA VAL A 777 -0.17 -25.00 25.03
C VAL A 777 0.73 -23.76 25.09
N TRP A 778 0.18 -22.58 25.37
CA TRP A 778 0.96 -21.35 25.51
C TRP A 778 2.00 -21.41 26.59
N ARG A 779 1.65 -21.99 27.76
CA ARG A 779 2.59 -22.15 28.87
C ARG A 779 3.73 -23.10 28.49
N GLN A 780 3.42 -24.19 27.81
CA GLN A 780 4.41 -25.20 27.41
C GLN A 780 5.38 -24.64 26.37
N LEU A 781 4.87 -23.96 25.32
CA LEU A 781 5.69 -23.31 24.31
C LEU A 781 6.65 -22.29 24.91
N ARG A 782 6.15 -21.40 25.79
CA ARG A 782 6.99 -20.40 26.48
C ARG A 782 8.03 -21.01 27.39
N TRP A 783 7.71 -22.12 28.02
CA TRP A 783 8.64 -22.83 28.89
C TRP A 783 9.78 -23.45 28.06
N VAL A 784 9.46 -24.12 26.97
CA VAL A 784 10.42 -24.71 26.04
C VAL A 784 11.33 -23.65 25.41
N ASP A 785 10.77 -22.56 24.92
CA ASP A 785 11.54 -21.46 24.32
C ASP A 785 12.57 -20.87 25.31
N ARG A 786 12.13 -20.63 26.55
CA ARG A 786 13.04 -20.15 27.61
C ARG A 786 14.14 -21.17 27.94
N GLY A 787 13.76 -22.46 28.06
CA GLY A 787 14.69 -23.54 28.33
C GLY A 787 15.76 -23.69 27.24
N LEU A 788 15.37 -23.68 25.99
CA LEU A 788 16.29 -23.77 24.83
C LEU A 788 17.21 -22.55 24.73
N LYS A 789 16.70 -21.35 25.00
CA LYS A 789 17.50 -20.10 25.03
C LYS A 789 18.53 -20.15 26.15
N TRP A 790 18.18 -20.66 27.34
CA TRP A 790 19.09 -20.85 28.47
C TRP A 790 20.18 -21.85 28.10
N LEU A 791 19.86 -23.01 27.53
CA LEU A 791 20.80 -24.03 27.08
C LEU A 791 21.81 -23.51 26.06
N LYS A 792 21.34 -22.72 25.07
CA LYS A 792 22.21 -22.10 24.06
C LYS A 792 23.23 -21.16 24.71
N ARG A 793 22.81 -20.37 25.71
CA ARG A 793 23.72 -19.49 26.47
C ARG A 793 24.76 -20.27 27.25
N GLN A 794 24.38 -21.40 27.86
CA GLN A 794 25.31 -22.28 28.58
C GLN A 794 26.34 -22.92 27.62
N LYS A 795 25.92 -23.35 26.42
CA LYS A 795 26.86 -23.88 25.41
C LYS A 795 27.83 -22.80 24.91
N ALA A 796 27.41 -21.58 24.72
CA ALA A 796 28.26 -20.46 24.30
C ALA A 796 29.22 -19.98 25.39
N GLY A 797 28.83 -20.09 26.68
CA GLY A 797 29.68 -19.72 27.82
C GLY A 797 30.71 -20.79 28.23
N ALA A 798 30.50 -22.03 27.83
CA ALA A 798 31.40 -23.16 28.18
C ALA A 798 32.76 -23.14 27.47
N THR A 799 32.98 -22.24 26.50
CA THR A 799 34.27 -22.02 25.83
C THR A 799 35.22 -21.11 26.61
N SER A 800 34.80 -20.54 27.73
CA SER A 800 35.62 -19.54 28.47
C SER A 800 35.63 -19.65 29.98
N LYS A 801 35.56 -20.85 30.64
CA LYS A 801 36.07 -21.05 32.00
C LYS A 801 35.67 -22.44 32.51
N LEU A 802 36.67 -23.23 32.96
CA LEU A 802 36.53 -24.38 33.86
C LEU A 802 35.78 -23.91 35.11
N HIS A 803 34.55 -24.30 35.28
CA HIS A 803 33.89 -24.30 36.59
C HIS A 803 32.99 -25.52 36.71
N SER A 804 33.17 -26.24 37.78
CA SER A 804 32.51 -27.40 38.30
C SER A 804 31.00 -27.25 38.40
N SER A 805 30.26 -27.36 37.32
CA SER A 805 28.81 -27.60 37.38
C SER A 805 28.51 -29.00 36.87
N ALA A 806 27.80 -29.78 37.66
CA ALA A 806 27.35 -31.15 37.35
C ALA A 806 26.47 -31.26 36.09
N PHE A 807 26.24 -30.15 35.38
CA PHE A 807 25.43 -30.09 34.16
C PHE A 807 26.31 -30.08 32.92
N CYS A 808 26.20 -31.09 32.07
CA CYS A 808 26.96 -31.21 30.83
C CYS A 808 26.03 -31.08 29.61
N PRO A 809 25.88 -29.87 29.05
CA PRO A 809 24.96 -29.61 27.92
C PRO A 809 25.31 -30.41 26.64
N SER A 810 26.56 -30.88 26.53
CA SER A 810 27.01 -31.64 25.35
C SER A 810 26.42 -33.05 25.25
N LEU A 811 25.91 -33.60 26.34
CA LEU A 811 25.29 -34.93 26.39
C LEU A 811 23.81 -34.91 25.92
N LEU A 812 23.24 -33.73 25.79
CA LEU A 812 21.84 -33.59 25.40
C LEU A 812 21.71 -33.25 23.89
N SER A 813 21.01 -34.10 23.15
CA SER A 813 20.62 -33.86 21.77
C SER A 813 19.22 -33.31 21.74
N PHE A 814 19.09 -32.08 21.25
CA PHE A 814 17.77 -31.45 21.06
C PHE A 814 17.57 -31.03 19.61
N PRO A 815 16.35 -31.11 19.12
CA PRO A 815 16.04 -30.62 17.77
C PRO A 815 16.23 -29.08 17.68
N PRO A 816 16.36 -28.52 16.48
CA PRO A 816 16.35 -27.07 16.28
C PRO A 816 15.15 -26.40 16.95
N THR A 817 15.28 -25.18 17.43
CA THR A 817 14.25 -24.49 18.23
C THR A 817 12.88 -24.48 17.56
N TRP A 818 12.84 -24.22 16.24
CA TRP A 818 11.59 -24.22 15.47
C TRP A 818 10.89 -25.58 15.49
N LEU A 819 11.65 -26.67 15.35
CA LEU A 819 11.13 -28.03 15.35
C LEU A 819 10.65 -28.42 16.73
N ALA A 820 11.41 -28.06 17.76
CA ALA A 820 11.05 -28.26 19.16
C ALA A 820 9.70 -27.62 19.49
N LEU A 821 9.48 -26.36 19.09
CA LEU A 821 8.23 -25.66 19.32
C LEU A 821 7.08 -26.27 18.50
N LEU A 822 7.33 -26.67 17.26
CA LEU A 822 6.34 -27.36 16.43
C LEU A 822 5.96 -28.72 17.03
N GLU A 823 6.91 -29.53 17.52
CA GLU A 823 6.62 -30.81 18.17
C GLU A 823 5.77 -30.62 19.45
N VAL A 824 6.04 -29.59 20.24
CA VAL A 824 5.19 -29.22 21.41
C VAL A 824 3.77 -28.90 20.97
N LEU A 825 3.59 -28.13 19.90
CA LEU A 825 2.26 -27.81 19.35
C LEU A 825 1.54 -29.07 18.87
N LEU A 826 2.21 -29.93 18.09
CA LEU A 826 1.63 -31.17 17.56
C LEU A 826 1.37 -32.23 18.65
N ALA A 827 2.10 -32.21 19.76
CA ALA A 827 1.89 -33.10 20.90
C ALA A 827 0.50 -32.93 21.54
N HIS A 828 -0.19 -31.82 21.29
CA HIS A 828 -1.57 -31.55 21.76
C HIS A 828 -2.66 -32.21 20.91
N LEU A 829 -2.31 -32.66 19.70
CA LEU A 829 -3.24 -33.48 18.90
C LEU A 829 -3.55 -34.81 19.61
N ALA A 830 -4.69 -35.40 19.30
CA ALA A 830 -5.01 -36.76 19.69
C ALA A 830 -3.95 -37.74 19.16
N PRO A 831 -3.61 -38.82 19.93
CA PRO A 831 -2.51 -39.72 19.60
C PRO A 831 -2.58 -40.27 18.15
N GLU A 832 -3.77 -40.63 17.70
CA GLU A 832 -4.04 -41.16 16.36
C GLU A 832 -3.71 -40.19 15.21
N HIS A 833 -3.68 -38.89 15.49
CA HIS A 833 -3.45 -37.84 14.45
C HIS A 833 -2.00 -37.36 14.40
N ARG A 834 -1.21 -37.51 15.45
CA ARG A 834 0.14 -36.98 15.60
C ARG A 834 1.08 -37.44 14.49
N SER A 835 1.14 -38.77 14.29
CA SER A 835 2.04 -39.37 13.27
C SER A 835 1.62 -38.95 11.87
N ALA A 836 0.32 -38.98 11.58
CA ALA A 836 -0.19 -38.61 10.25
C ALA A 836 0.14 -37.13 9.91
N VAL A 837 -0.03 -36.22 10.87
CA VAL A 837 0.31 -34.79 10.68
C VAL A 837 1.83 -34.59 10.56
N ALA A 838 2.64 -35.31 11.36
CA ALA A 838 4.10 -35.23 11.27
C ALA A 838 4.62 -35.72 9.90
N ILE A 839 4.08 -36.82 9.39
CA ILE A 839 4.42 -37.37 8.06
C ILE A 839 3.97 -36.38 6.97
N ASN A 840 2.74 -35.86 7.05
CA ASN A 840 2.23 -34.89 6.08
C ASN A 840 3.10 -33.63 6.02
N LEU A 841 3.56 -33.12 7.15
CA LEU A 841 4.48 -31.99 7.23
C LEU A 841 5.92 -32.36 6.90
N GLN A 842 6.20 -33.61 6.54
CA GLN A 842 7.55 -34.13 6.20
C GLN A 842 8.56 -33.81 7.32
N LEU A 843 8.19 -34.00 8.56
CA LEU A 843 9.09 -33.86 9.68
C LEU A 843 10.16 -34.98 9.66
N PRO A 844 11.32 -34.78 10.29
CA PRO A 844 12.33 -35.84 10.42
C PRO A 844 11.72 -37.10 11.04
N ILE A 845 12.29 -38.27 10.68
CA ILE A 845 11.84 -39.59 11.17
C ILE A 845 11.81 -39.60 12.69
N ASP A 846 12.87 -39.11 13.33
CA ASP A 846 12.97 -39.04 14.80
C ASP A 846 11.81 -38.24 15.42
N SER A 847 11.33 -37.17 14.77
CA SER A 847 10.19 -36.38 15.26
C SER A 847 8.89 -37.17 15.15
N THR A 848 8.72 -37.92 14.07
CA THR A 848 7.53 -38.76 13.85
C THR A 848 7.48 -39.89 14.88
N GLU A 849 8.60 -40.56 15.12
CA GLU A 849 8.73 -41.63 16.11
C GLU A 849 8.47 -41.11 17.54
N ARG A 850 9.03 -39.98 17.91
CA ARG A 850 8.80 -39.35 19.21
C ARG A 850 7.32 -39.02 19.42
N LEU A 851 6.66 -38.41 18.44
CA LEU A 851 5.24 -38.05 18.52
C LEU A 851 4.34 -39.28 18.59
N GLN A 852 4.73 -40.40 17.94
CA GLN A 852 4.04 -41.67 17.98
C GLN A 852 4.16 -42.35 19.34
N GLN A 853 5.37 -42.38 19.90
CA GLN A 853 5.67 -43.04 21.17
C GLN A 853 5.22 -42.22 22.39
N LEU A 854 4.93 -40.92 22.20
CA LEU A 854 4.72 -39.96 23.29
C LEU A 854 3.69 -40.41 24.33
N GLU A 855 2.53 -40.94 23.91
CA GLU A 855 1.44 -41.31 24.81
C GLU A 855 1.77 -42.58 25.61
N THR A 856 2.29 -43.60 24.96
CA THR A 856 2.67 -44.89 25.58
C THR A 856 3.84 -44.66 26.54
N ALA A 857 4.86 -43.91 26.13
CA ALA A 857 6.00 -43.55 26.96
C ALA A 857 5.58 -42.72 28.18
N GLN A 858 4.68 -41.74 27.97
CA GLN A 858 4.15 -40.90 29.07
C GLN A 858 3.39 -41.74 30.11
N GLY A 859 2.51 -42.65 29.66
CA GLY A 859 1.76 -43.56 30.54
C GLY A 859 2.70 -44.47 31.37
N THR A 860 3.62 -45.16 30.68
CA THR A 860 4.59 -46.06 31.28
C THR A 860 5.50 -45.35 32.29
N LEU A 861 6.07 -44.22 31.88
CA LEU A 861 7.00 -43.45 32.74
C LEU A 861 6.26 -42.81 33.92
N THR A 862 5.04 -42.34 33.77
CA THR A 862 4.28 -41.75 34.87
C THR A 862 4.00 -42.81 35.95
N ALA A 863 3.63 -44.02 35.56
CA ALA A 863 3.40 -45.14 36.50
C ALA A 863 4.72 -45.57 37.17
N ALA A 864 5.77 -45.85 36.39
CA ALA A 864 7.06 -46.34 36.89
C ALA A 864 7.75 -45.30 37.79
N LEU A 865 7.82 -44.04 37.36
CA LEU A 865 8.50 -42.99 38.15
C LEU A 865 7.77 -42.66 39.46
N SER A 866 6.48 -42.93 39.56
CA SER A 866 5.73 -42.72 40.79
C SER A 866 6.14 -43.74 41.86
N ALA A 867 6.56 -44.95 41.47
CA ALA A 867 6.98 -46.02 42.35
C ALA A 867 8.49 -45.93 42.75
N CYS A 868 9.34 -45.35 41.91
CA CYS A 868 10.79 -45.25 42.15
C CYS A 868 11.12 -44.39 43.35
N GLN A 869 11.99 -44.85 44.23
CA GLN A 869 12.50 -44.11 45.40
C GLN A 869 13.94 -43.67 45.20
N HIS A 870 14.76 -44.44 44.49
CA HIS A 870 16.18 -44.21 44.30
C HIS A 870 16.54 -43.60 42.95
N PRO A 871 17.55 -42.73 42.88
CA PRO A 871 18.04 -42.18 41.60
C PRO A 871 18.42 -43.25 40.57
N SER A 872 19.04 -44.33 40.96
CA SER A 872 19.43 -45.44 40.09
C SER A 872 18.22 -46.08 39.38
N GLU A 873 17.12 -46.30 40.10
CA GLU A 873 15.88 -46.79 39.51
C GLU A 873 15.31 -45.85 38.49
N ILE A 874 15.33 -44.54 38.82
CA ILE A 874 14.83 -43.50 37.91
C ILE A 874 15.66 -43.46 36.63
N VAL A 875 16.99 -43.47 36.76
CA VAL A 875 17.91 -43.49 35.59
C VAL A 875 17.70 -44.70 34.71
N ARG A 876 17.49 -45.88 35.33
CA ARG A 876 17.21 -47.13 34.60
C ARG A 876 15.95 -47.04 33.71
N TRP A 877 14.92 -46.41 34.25
CA TRP A 877 13.68 -46.21 33.47
C TRP A 877 13.82 -45.14 32.38
N LEU A 878 14.60 -44.06 32.60
CA LEU A 878 14.67 -42.91 31.67
C LEU A 878 15.73 -43.11 30.57
N LYS A 879 16.77 -43.88 30.83
CA LYS A 879 17.93 -44.10 29.93
C LYS A 879 17.57 -44.62 28.54
N PRO A 880 16.55 -45.49 28.33
CA PRO A 880 16.19 -45.98 27.02
C PRO A 880 15.50 -44.93 26.09
N TYR A 881 15.05 -43.82 26.67
CA TYR A 881 14.27 -42.81 25.92
C TYR A 881 15.13 -41.65 25.47
N ASP A 882 14.79 -41.12 24.27
CA ASP A 882 15.42 -39.91 23.76
C ASP A 882 15.22 -38.71 24.71
N SER A 883 16.26 -37.91 24.88
CA SER A 883 16.30 -36.76 25.80
C SER A 883 15.18 -35.75 25.47
N TRP A 884 14.85 -35.55 24.20
CA TRP A 884 13.80 -34.62 23.79
C TRP A 884 12.41 -35.19 24.06
N LEU A 885 12.18 -36.48 23.87
CA LEU A 885 10.94 -37.17 24.26
C LEU A 885 10.66 -36.99 25.74
N LEU A 886 11.70 -37.13 26.59
CA LEU A 886 11.59 -36.91 28.04
C LEU A 886 11.19 -35.47 28.36
N VAL A 887 11.74 -34.49 27.65
CA VAL A 887 11.33 -33.06 27.78
C VAL A 887 9.86 -32.89 27.41
N LEU A 888 9.39 -33.46 26.31
CA LEU A 888 7.99 -33.39 25.88
C LEU A 888 7.05 -33.97 26.96
N ILE A 889 7.40 -35.14 27.52
CA ILE A 889 6.65 -35.77 28.63
C ILE A 889 6.64 -34.87 29.85
N ALA A 890 7.79 -34.32 30.25
CA ALA A 890 7.91 -33.44 31.41
C ALA A 890 7.09 -32.14 31.26
N VAL A 891 7.03 -31.59 30.04
CA VAL A 891 6.30 -30.38 29.75
C VAL A 891 4.78 -30.63 29.80
N ARG A 892 4.32 -31.78 29.28
CA ARG A 892 2.91 -32.18 29.27
C ARG A 892 2.37 -32.57 30.64
N SER A 893 3.23 -33.18 31.51
CA SER A 893 2.83 -33.67 32.84
C SER A 893 2.48 -32.57 33.85
N GLY A 894 2.61 -31.31 33.54
CA GLY A 894 2.48 -30.17 34.45
C GLY A 894 1.20 -29.37 34.31
N ARG A 895 0.05 -29.86 34.79
CA ARG A 895 -1.21 -29.07 34.82
C ARG A 895 -1.27 -27.96 35.88
N SER A 896 -0.32 -27.87 36.83
CA SER A 896 -0.31 -26.87 37.91
C SER A 896 1.12 -26.44 38.29
N THR A 897 1.33 -25.15 38.51
CA THR A 897 2.58 -24.58 39.09
C THR A 897 2.87 -25.15 40.46
N LEU A 898 1.88 -25.58 41.22
CA LEU A 898 2.01 -26.26 42.50
C LEU A 898 2.58 -27.69 42.37
N ALA A 899 2.44 -28.34 41.20
CA ALA A 899 2.98 -29.70 41.00
C ALA A 899 4.52 -29.71 40.80
N MET A 900 5.16 -28.59 40.51
CA MET A 900 6.63 -28.50 40.44
C MET A 900 7.31 -28.70 41.78
N ASN A 901 6.62 -28.37 42.88
CA ASN A 901 7.24 -28.39 44.26
C ASN A 901 6.92 -29.67 45.04
N LYS A 902 6.09 -30.60 44.53
CA LYS A 902 5.90 -31.87 45.21
C LYS A 902 7.14 -32.75 45.00
N ALA A 903 7.81 -33.05 46.10
CA ALA A 903 8.88 -34.05 46.13
C ALA A 903 8.31 -35.38 45.60
N GLY A 904 8.85 -35.90 44.49
CA GLY A 904 8.38 -37.17 43.90
C GLY A 904 7.63 -37.07 42.59
N SER A 905 7.30 -35.88 42.07
CA SER A 905 6.59 -35.78 40.79
C SER A 905 7.44 -36.31 39.60
N PRO A 906 6.82 -37.06 38.64
CA PRO A 906 7.52 -37.57 37.45
C PRO A 906 8.31 -36.48 36.69
N ARG A 907 7.74 -35.31 36.59
CA ARG A 907 8.37 -34.15 35.97
C ARG A 907 9.69 -33.75 36.65
N ARG A 908 9.70 -33.69 37.97
CA ARG A 908 10.92 -33.34 38.73
C ARG A 908 11.98 -34.40 38.59
N LYS A 909 11.59 -35.70 38.59
CA LYS A 909 12.50 -36.83 38.36
C LYS A 909 13.13 -36.81 36.98
N ILE A 910 12.36 -36.56 35.94
CA ILE A 910 12.87 -36.41 34.57
C ILE A 910 13.83 -35.21 34.50
N TRP A 911 13.48 -34.08 35.12
CA TRP A 911 14.33 -32.91 35.13
C TRP A 911 15.66 -33.14 35.87
N GLN A 912 15.62 -33.84 37.04
CA GLN A 912 16.84 -34.19 37.78
C GLN A 912 17.70 -35.17 36.95
N TYR A 913 17.11 -36.09 36.22
CA TYR A 913 17.84 -36.97 35.32
C TYR A 913 18.59 -36.16 34.24
N LEU A 914 17.90 -35.31 33.52
CA LEU A 914 18.48 -34.52 32.43
C LEU A 914 19.55 -33.51 32.91
N THR A 915 19.43 -33.00 34.15
CA THR A 915 20.30 -31.92 34.63
C THR A 915 21.41 -32.39 35.59
N ARG A 916 21.24 -33.53 36.22
CA ARG A 916 22.18 -34.02 37.25
C ARG A 916 22.68 -35.43 36.98
N TRP A 917 21.77 -36.40 36.84
CA TRP A 917 22.12 -37.80 36.86
C TRP A 917 22.71 -38.31 35.56
N LEU A 918 22.38 -37.74 34.42
CA LEU A 918 22.88 -38.14 33.10
C LEU A 918 24.40 -37.98 32.99
N ALA A 919 24.97 -37.02 33.70
CA ALA A 919 26.41 -36.71 33.66
C ALA A 919 27.23 -37.51 34.70
N ILE A 920 26.57 -38.19 35.64
CA ILE A 920 27.26 -38.94 36.69
C ILE A 920 27.91 -40.19 36.07
N LYS A 921 29.22 -40.32 36.30
CA LYS A 921 30.01 -41.50 35.93
C LYS A 921 30.48 -42.19 37.20
N PRO A 922 30.55 -43.52 37.20
CA PRO A 922 31.12 -44.24 38.35
C PRO A 922 32.60 -43.88 38.50
N PRO A 923 33.16 -44.01 39.72
CA PRO A 923 34.57 -43.71 39.98
C PRO A 923 35.55 -44.69 39.31
N LEU A 924 35.09 -45.88 38.91
CA LEU A 924 35.84 -46.84 38.09
C LEU A 924 35.21 -47.00 36.74
N ASP A 925 36.02 -46.92 35.69
CA ASP A 925 35.61 -47.16 34.30
C ASP A 925 35.95 -48.58 33.84
N GLY A 926 35.64 -48.87 32.55
CA GLY A 926 35.91 -50.19 31.97
C GLY A 926 37.40 -50.55 31.87
N ASN A 927 38.30 -49.56 31.85
CA ASN A 927 39.76 -49.82 31.83
C ASN A 927 40.26 -50.11 33.27
N ASP A 928 39.69 -49.45 34.24
CA ASP A 928 40.02 -49.72 35.66
C ASP A 928 39.61 -51.15 36.05
N LEU A 929 38.42 -51.59 35.59
CA LEU A 929 37.99 -52.99 35.84
C LEU A 929 38.86 -54.00 35.10
N LYS A 930 39.40 -53.72 33.94
CA LYS A 930 40.39 -54.57 33.26
C LYS A 930 41.72 -54.63 34.07
N ALA A 931 42.12 -53.51 34.61
CA ALA A 931 43.36 -53.47 35.48
C ALA A 931 43.15 -54.22 36.76
N LEU A 932 41.96 -54.38 37.28
CA LEU A 932 41.57 -55.22 38.41
C LEU A 932 41.36 -56.69 38.07
N GLY A 933 41.56 -57.08 36.79
CA GLY A 933 41.59 -58.50 36.39
C GLY A 933 40.24 -58.99 35.75
N TYR A 934 39.19 -58.18 35.72
CA TYR A 934 37.95 -58.59 35.19
C TYR A 934 37.94 -58.61 33.62
N GLN A 935 37.43 -59.72 33.05
CA GLN A 935 37.34 -59.89 31.61
C GLN A 935 36.07 -59.28 31.02
N PRO A 936 36.16 -58.71 29.81
CA PRO A 936 34.94 -58.22 29.11
C PRO A 936 33.92 -59.32 28.89
N GLY A 937 32.72 -59.13 29.40
CA GLY A 937 31.63 -60.10 29.32
C GLY A 937 30.36 -59.67 30.05
N PRO A 938 29.39 -60.55 30.24
CA PRO A 938 28.16 -60.24 30.94
C PRO A 938 28.38 -59.77 32.40
N GLN A 939 29.34 -60.38 33.12
CA GLN A 939 29.70 -59.98 34.47
C GLN A 939 30.30 -58.57 34.51
N PHE A 940 31.15 -58.23 33.55
CA PHE A 940 31.79 -56.94 33.42
C PHE A 940 30.73 -55.78 33.25
N LYS A 941 29.69 -56.05 32.41
CA LYS A 941 28.57 -55.15 32.26
C LYS A 941 27.77 -55.01 33.55
N ALA A 942 27.53 -56.13 34.29
CA ALA A 942 26.81 -56.12 35.54
C ALA A 942 27.55 -55.31 36.61
N ILE A 943 28.91 -55.42 36.68
CA ILE A 943 29.75 -54.62 37.59
C ILE A 943 29.61 -53.11 37.28
N LEU A 944 29.74 -52.70 36.01
CA LEU A 944 29.60 -51.29 35.64
C LEU A 944 28.20 -50.74 35.94
N GLU A 945 27.18 -51.55 35.75
CA GLU A 945 25.78 -51.17 36.07
C GLU A 945 25.60 -51.04 37.62
N ALA A 946 26.16 -51.94 38.40
CA ALA A 946 26.11 -51.89 39.86
C ALA A 946 26.88 -50.68 40.40
N LEU A 947 28.09 -50.42 39.90
CA LEU A 947 28.87 -49.22 40.25
C LEU A 947 28.15 -47.93 39.90
N THR A 948 27.56 -47.87 38.73
CA THR A 948 26.77 -46.70 38.32
C THR A 948 25.57 -46.49 39.23
N ALA A 949 24.86 -47.57 39.60
CA ALA A 949 23.71 -47.51 40.51
C ALA A 949 24.11 -47.03 41.92
N ALA A 950 25.14 -47.60 42.46
CA ALA A 950 25.63 -47.21 43.80
C ALA A 950 26.17 -45.77 43.86
N THR A 951 26.81 -45.30 42.78
CA THR A 951 27.22 -43.87 42.63
C THR A 951 26.03 -42.92 42.51
N LEU A 952 25.01 -43.29 41.76
CA LEU A 952 23.79 -42.49 41.60
C LEU A 952 23.03 -42.36 42.94
N ASP A 953 23.02 -43.43 43.72
CA ASP A 953 22.32 -43.49 45.02
C ASP A 953 23.15 -42.91 46.17
N GLY A 954 24.37 -42.41 45.85
CA GLY A 954 25.27 -41.74 46.81
C GLY A 954 25.95 -42.69 47.78
N VAL A 955 25.98 -43.98 47.46
CA VAL A 955 26.68 -44.99 48.27
C VAL A 955 28.19 -44.98 48.01
N LEU A 956 28.58 -44.64 46.77
CA LEU A 956 30.00 -44.56 46.37
C LEU A 956 30.34 -43.11 45.94
N SER A 957 31.41 -42.58 46.54
CA SER A 957 31.88 -41.20 46.23
C SER A 957 33.37 -41.18 45.83
N SER A 958 34.12 -42.26 46.16
CA SER A 958 35.53 -42.33 45.88
C SER A 958 35.93 -43.61 45.15
N ARG A 959 37.11 -43.60 44.50
CA ARG A 959 37.71 -44.77 43.84
C ARG A 959 37.93 -45.96 44.77
N ALA A 960 38.43 -45.69 45.98
CA ALA A 960 38.67 -46.72 46.97
C ALA A 960 37.39 -47.43 47.43
N GLU A 961 36.32 -46.64 47.64
CA GLU A 961 34.99 -47.22 47.94
C GLU A 961 34.45 -48.07 46.80
N ALA A 962 34.73 -47.68 45.58
CA ALA A 962 34.28 -48.42 44.41
C ALA A 962 35.05 -49.73 44.21
N GLU A 963 36.39 -49.74 44.50
CA GLU A 963 37.21 -50.96 44.47
C GLU A 963 36.74 -51.92 45.54
N ALA A 964 36.58 -51.51 46.80
CA ALA A 964 36.05 -52.31 47.89
C ALA A 964 34.65 -52.89 47.58
N PHE A 965 33.75 -52.08 47.02
CA PHE A 965 32.37 -52.50 46.59
C PHE A 965 32.42 -53.61 45.56
N VAL A 966 33.34 -53.50 44.56
CA VAL A 966 33.48 -54.54 43.55
C VAL A 966 34.03 -55.84 44.12
N ALA A 967 35.10 -55.76 44.98
CA ALA A 967 35.71 -56.91 45.63
C ALA A 967 34.68 -57.64 46.56
N GLU A 968 33.92 -56.94 47.33
CA GLU A 968 32.90 -57.48 48.22
C GLU A 968 31.74 -58.15 47.46
N ARG A 969 31.26 -57.58 46.40
CA ARG A 969 30.04 -58.05 45.76
C ARG A 969 30.24 -58.98 44.58
N PHE A 970 31.41 -58.97 43.94
CA PHE A 970 31.67 -59.73 42.71
C PHE A 970 32.91 -60.61 42.82
N GLY A 971 33.59 -60.56 43.96
CA GLY A 971 34.85 -61.32 44.27
C GLY A 971 36.08 -60.66 43.58
N GLU A 972 37.28 -61.18 43.93
CA GLU A 972 38.50 -60.75 43.24
C GLU A 972 38.48 -61.27 41.82
N GLY A 973 38.81 -60.47 40.80
CA GLY A 973 38.77 -60.79 39.39
C GLY A 973 39.78 -61.76 38.90
#